data_590bbb9c4054f8319e6521961d164376
#
_entry.id   590bbb9c4054f8319e6521961d164376
#
_cell.length_a   1.000
_cell.length_b   1.000
_cell.length_c   1.000
_cell.angle_alpha   90.00
_cell.angle_beta   90.00
_cell.angle_gamma   90.00
#
_symmetry.space_group_name_H-M   'P 1'
#
loop_
_entity.id
_entity.type
_entity.pdbx_description
1 polymer ?
#
loop_
_entity_poly.entity_id
_entity_poly.type
_entity_poly.pdbx_seq_one_letter_code
_entity_poly.pdbx_strand_id
1 'polypeptide(L)'
;MGRSEREAVARGRRLFEAAQAVVDDHARAVEAVRAALEPIHDDLARTELDAIPVARLKDLTEGRLRLGEVEKGGFRTVGQVLDAGSYRLRQLPGVGQQTADQTVAAARRIADAVRETIAVHIDVDRPEPRTTALVVALNVLVEAGPEARRAVDTAATLTKRLGPPLADAAPTSGRLRMLLAGRAGRERALTALAEVRAVTEQADRDEVPQLLAQASVDLLRRPESEVAALVDFELRSAEYYGLLAELSGRAPDPAAAEGFLPDEVAERVRTQTLDDTHRRVSLRGYQAFGTRFALAQRRVILGDEMGLGKTIQAIAALAHLAGEGQSHFLVVCPASVLINWTREIEKRSALRVTPLHGPDRQGAFADWKGRGGVAVTTFDALRGFPVPGRGELGMLVVDEAHFVKNPQTRRSMAVSEWAGHCDRVLFLTGTPMENRVEEFRCLVRILQPELAESVDEHDGVAGSKAFRKAVAPVYLRRNQQDVLTELPALQHTDEWEEPSAQDEEAYREAVRAGNFMAMRRAAYARPERSAKLDRLREIAAEAAENGLKVVVFSAFRDVLAAAQKALADGTVPAAEAAEAAEAAETVHADRTVDADNTARLFGPISGSVPPARRQQLVDDFAAAPGHAVLLAQIEAGGVGLNMQAASVVILCEPQLKPTVEHQAVARAHRMGQVRSVQVHRLLCTGGVDERLVRMLENKSRLFDAYARRSAVAEATPDAVDISDINLARRIVEEEQARLGTTPATTPTKTPATPTAERA
;
A
#
# COMPACT_ATOMS: atom_id res chain seq x y z
N MET A 1 -18.97 52.27 28.42
CA MET A 1 -18.15 51.48 27.46
C MET A 1 -16.71 51.71 27.80
N GLY A 2 -16.11 50.70 28.35
CA GLY A 2 -14.80 50.76 28.96
C GLY A 2 -13.69 50.29 28.00
N ARG A 3 -12.49 50.30 28.52
CA ARG A 3 -11.27 49.82 27.90
C ARG A 3 -11.39 48.31 27.56
N SER A 4 -12.08 47.53 28.45
CA SER A 4 -12.27 46.10 28.36
C SER A 4 -13.09 45.65 27.12
N GLU A 5 -14.15 46.40 26.70
CA GLU A 5 -14.94 46.03 25.53
C GLU A 5 -14.15 46.26 24.24
N ARG A 6 -13.38 47.33 24.14
CA ARG A 6 -12.50 47.60 23.02
C ARG A 6 -11.38 46.55 22.89
N GLU A 7 -10.80 46.17 24.01
CA GLU A 7 -9.78 45.11 24.06
C GLU A 7 -10.33 43.76 23.62
N ALA A 8 -11.56 43.40 24.01
CA ALA A 8 -12.20 42.15 23.59
C ALA A 8 -12.48 42.10 22.07
N VAL A 9 -13.04 43.19 21.51
CA VAL A 9 -13.25 43.26 20.06
C VAL A 9 -11.93 43.24 19.28
N ALA A 10 -10.92 43.98 19.79
CA ALA A 10 -9.60 43.99 19.14
C ALA A 10 -8.91 42.60 19.18
N ARG A 11 -9.07 41.88 20.31
CA ARG A 11 -8.55 40.50 20.46
C ARG A 11 -9.25 39.54 19.51
N GLY A 12 -10.59 39.57 19.46
CA GLY A 12 -11.39 38.76 18.53
C GLY A 12 -11.03 39.06 17.07
N ARG A 13 -10.79 40.34 16.72
CA ARG A 13 -10.36 40.72 15.37
C ARG A 13 -8.98 40.18 15.03
N ARG A 14 -7.99 40.25 15.90
CA ARG A 14 -6.67 39.67 15.66
C ARG A 14 -6.73 38.15 15.47
N LEU A 15 -7.55 37.45 16.28
CA LEU A 15 -7.74 36.01 16.12
C LEU A 15 -8.41 35.67 14.78
N PHE A 16 -9.41 36.44 14.38
CA PHE A 16 -10.08 36.29 13.08
C PHE A 16 -9.10 36.54 11.91
N GLU A 17 -8.31 37.62 11.96
CA GLU A 17 -7.32 37.94 10.94
C GLU A 17 -6.22 36.87 10.87
N ALA A 18 -5.77 36.34 12.01
CA ALA A 18 -4.79 35.24 12.02
C ALA A 18 -5.39 33.95 11.45
N ALA A 19 -6.63 33.62 11.77
CA ALA A 19 -7.33 32.48 11.18
C ALA A 19 -7.53 32.65 9.68
N GLN A 20 -7.95 33.84 9.22
CA GLN A 20 -8.11 34.12 7.79
C GLN A 20 -6.78 33.99 7.05
N ALA A 21 -5.66 34.48 7.64
CA ALA A 21 -4.33 34.38 7.05
C ALA A 21 -3.92 32.91 6.82
N VAL A 22 -4.15 32.02 7.77
CA VAL A 22 -3.85 30.58 7.65
C VAL A 22 -4.68 29.93 6.51
N VAL A 23 -5.97 30.27 6.41
CA VAL A 23 -6.83 29.79 5.31
C VAL A 23 -6.30 30.26 3.97
N ASP A 24 -5.92 31.55 3.86
CA ASP A 24 -5.40 32.12 2.63
C ASP A 24 -4.01 31.58 2.26
N ASP A 25 -3.13 31.34 3.25
CA ASP A 25 -1.80 30.71 3.07
C ASP A 25 -1.94 29.31 2.51
N HIS A 26 -2.82 28.50 3.10
CA HIS A 26 -3.13 27.15 2.60
C HIS A 26 -3.71 27.18 1.20
N ALA A 27 -4.68 28.05 0.93
CA ALA A 27 -5.28 28.19 -0.40
C ALA A 27 -4.22 28.54 -1.47
N ARG A 28 -3.26 29.42 -1.14
CA ARG A 28 -2.14 29.75 -2.05
C ARG A 28 -1.20 28.55 -2.28
N ALA A 29 -0.90 27.77 -1.25
CA ALA A 29 -0.06 26.57 -1.39
C ALA A 29 -0.77 25.51 -2.27
N VAL A 30 -2.07 25.29 -2.08
CA VAL A 30 -2.88 24.39 -2.93
C VAL A 30 -2.92 24.88 -4.37
N GLU A 31 -3.11 26.18 -4.60
CA GLU A 31 -3.14 26.74 -5.94
C GLU A 31 -1.77 26.63 -6.64
N ALA A 32 -0.67 26.76 -5.91
CA ALA A 32 0.67 26.53 -6.45
C ALA A 32 0.85 25.08 -6.94
N VAL A 33 0.32 24.09 -6.20
CA VAL A 33 0.34 22.69 -6.64
C VAL A 33 -0.51 22.52 -7.89
N ARG A 34 -1.72 23.09 -7.97
CA ARG A 34 -2.59 23.00 -9.15
C ARG A 34 -1.95 23.63 -10.38
N ALA A 35 -1.37 24.82 -10.23
CA ALA A 35 -0.68 25.52 -11.31
C ALA A 35 0.53 24.75 -11.85
N ALA A 36 1.23 24.00 -10.98
CA ALA A 36 2.35 23.14 -11.40
C ALA A 36 1.88 21.84 -12.06
N LEU A 37 0.72 21.32 -11.64
CA LEU A 37 0.15 20.07 -12.12
C LEU A 37 -0.49 20.19 -13.51
N GLU A 38 -1.22 21.28 -13.76
CA GLU A 38 -2.03 21.46 -14.98
C GLU A 38 -1.23 21.31 -16.28
N PRO A 39 -0.02 21.92 -16.45
CA PRO A 39 0.78 21.74 -17.65
C PRO A 39 1.25 20.28 -17.89
N ILE A 40 1.51 19.54 -16.81
CA ILE A 40 1.91 18.14 -16.89
C ILE A 40 0.74 17.29 -17.39
N HIS A 41 -0.44 17.53 -16.88
CA HIS A 41 -1.66 16.84 -17.31
C HIS A 41 -2.00 17.12 -18.75
N ASP A 42 -1.86 18.38 -19.20
CA ASP A 42 -2.16 18.74 -20.59
C ASP A 42 -1.18 18.06 -21.57
N ASP A 43 0.10 17.98 -21.24
CA ASP A 43 1.10 17.29 -22.08
C ASP A 43 0.86 15.78 -22.13
N LEU A 44 0.58 15.15 -20.98
CA LEU A 44 0.26 13.72 -20.92
C LEU A 44 -1.03 13.40 -21.68
N ALA A 45 -2.07 14.21 -21.49
CA ALA A 45 -3.34 14.06 -22.20
C ALA A 45 -3.15 14.17 -23.71
N ARG A 46 -2.33 15.12 -24.16
CA ARG A 46 -2.02 15.29 -25.57
C ARG A 46 -1.30 14.08 -26.13
N THR A 47 -0.29 13.57 -25.43
CA THR A 47 0.46 12.38 -25.82
C THR A 47 -0.45 11.16 -25.98
N GLU A 48 -1.33 10.94 -25.01
CA GLU A 48 -2.29 9.83 -25.04
C GLU A 48 -3.30 9.98 -26.19
N LEU A 49 -3.86 11.19 -26.39
CA LEU A 49 -4.80 11.47 -27.46
C LEU A 49 -4.17 11.34 -28.85
N ASP A 50 -2.88 11.59 -28.98
CA ASP A 50 -2.14 11.38 -30.22
C ASP A 50 -1.81 9.90 -30.48
N ALA A 51 -1.88 9.05 -29.46
CA ALA A 51 -1.79 7.59 -29.60
C ALA A 51 -3.14 6.93 -29.94
N ILE A 52 -4.29 7.56 -29.62
CA ILE A 52 -5.61 6.98 -29.86
C ILE A 52 -6.04 7.15 -31.33
N PRO A 53 -6.29 6.06 -32.08
CA PRO A 53 -6.74 6.14 -33.47
C PRO A 53 -8.12 6.81 -33.60
N VAL A 54 -8.31 7.61 -34.64
CA VAL A 54 -9.59 8.28 -34.92
C VAL A 54 -10.77 7.30 -35.06
N ALA A 55 -10.51 6.06 -35.47
CA ALA A 55 -11.52 5.00 -35.57
C ALA A 55 -12.25 4.71 -34.25
N ARG A 56 -11.60 4.97 -33.10
CA ARG A 56 -12.21 4.78 -31.77
C ARG A 56 -13.37 5.73 -31.50
N LEU A 57 -13.50 6.81 -32.24
CA LEU A 57 -14.68 7.71 -32.14
C LEU A 57 -15.99 7.00 -32.52
N LYS A 58 -15.94 5.90 -33.29
CA LYS A 58 -17.11 5.09 -33.66
C LYS A 58 -17.69 4.36 -32.45
N ASP A 59 -16.85 3.95 -31.52
CA ASP A 59 -17.26 3.18 -30.33
C ASP A 59 -18.21 4.00 -29.42
N LEU A 60 -18.03 5.32 -29.38
CA LEU A 60 -18.90 6.24 -28.61
C LEU A 60 -20.21 6.63 -29.32
N THR A 61 -20.35 6.31 -30.58
CA THR A 61 -21.48 6.76 -31.41
C THR A 61 -22.27 5.61 -32.02
N GLU A 62 -22.15 4.40 -31.47
CA GLU A 62 -22.81 3.17 -31.95
C GLU A 62 -22.59 2.92 -33.45
N GLY A 63 -21.43 3.31 -33.97
CA GLY A 63 -21.07 3.13 -35.38
C GLY A 63 -21.71 4.12 -36.37
N ARG A 64 -22.45 5.12 -35.90
CA ARG A 64 -23.18 6.09 -36.75
C ARG A 64 -22.29 7.19 -37.36
N LEU A 65 -21.06 7.36 -36.91
CA LEU A 65 -20.10 8.36 -37.41
C LEU A 65 -19.46 7.91 -38.72
N ARG A 66 -19.58 8.74 -39.76
CA ARG A 66 -18.91 8.52 -41.05
C ARG A 66 -17.50 9.14 -41.04
N LEU A 67 -16.51 8.37 -40.55
CA LEU A 67 -15.12 8.86 -40.41
C LEU A 67 -14.26 8.70 -41.67
N GLY A 68 -14.73 7.99 -42.70
CA GLY A 68 -13.93 7.68 -43.91
C GLY A 68 -13.34 8.91 -44.58
N GLU A 69 -14.08 10.00 -44.68
CA GLU A 69 -13.57 11.25 -45.29
C GLU A 69 -12.65 12.03 -44.36
N VAL A 70 -12.82 11.89 -43.05
CA VAL A 70 -11.92 12.45 -42.03
C VAL A 70 -10.58 11.72 -42.08
N GLU A 71 -10.56 10.39 -42.16
CA GLU A 71 -9.37 9.56 -42.31
C GLU A 71 -8.62 9.85 -43.63
N LYS A 72 -9.35 9.98 -44.75
CA LYS A 72 -8.79 10.39 -46.05
C LYS A 72 -8.21 11.79 -46.03
N GLY A 73 -8.78 12.67 -45.23
CA GLY A 73 -8.29 14.02 -44.99
C GLY A 73 -6.99 14.09 -44.17
N GLY A 74 -6.46 12.94 -43.76
CA GLY A 74 -5.18 12.82 -43.05
C GLY A 74 -5.27 12.85 -41.53
N PHE A 75 -6.48 12.89 -40.95
CA PHE A 75 -6.68 12.85 -39.50
C PHE A 75 -6.68 11.39 -39.02
N ARG A 76 -5.59 10.98 -38.38
CA ARG A 76 -5.35 9.60 -37.95
C ARG A 76 -5.63 9.38 -36.48
N THR A 77 -5.52 10.45 -35.65
CA THR A 77 -5.63 10.35 -34.20
C THR A 77 -6.72 11.29 -33.64
N VAL A 78 -7.17 10.99 -32.43
CA VAL A 78 -8.16 11.82 -31.73
C VAL A 78 -7.57 13.21 -31.42
N GLY A 79 -6.29 13.29 -31.06
CA GLY A 79 -5.58 14.55 -30.86
C GLY A 79 -5.61 15.44 -32.09
N GLN A 80 -5.32 14.92 -33.28
CA GLN A 80 -5.41 15.68 -34.53
C GLN A 80 -6.81 16.19 -34.84
N VAL A 81 -7.86 15.45 -34.51
CA VAL A 81 -9.25 15.88 -34.66
C VAL A 81 -9.59 17.05 -33.73
N LEU A 82 -9.13 17.01 -32.50
CA LEU A 82 -9.33 18.08 -31.52
C LEU A 82 -8.59 19.37 -31.94
N ASP A 83 -7.35 19.26 -32.37
CA ASP A 83 -6.55 20.39 -32.84
C ASP A 83 -7.15 21.04 -34.11
N ALA A 84 -7.73 20.24 -34.98
CA ALA A 84 -8.39 20.74 -36.20
C ALA A 84 -9.69 21.51 -35.88
N GLY A 85 -10.42 21.01 -34.89
CA GLY A 85 -11.74 21.55 -34.56
C GLY A 85 -12.74 21.38 -35.71
N SER A 86 -14.01 21.75 -35.44
CA SER A 86 -15.11 21.62 -36.38
C SER A 86 -14.92 22.44 -37.69
N TYR A 87 -14.25 23.59 -37.60
CA TYR A 87 -14.02 24.45 -38.77
C TYR A 87 -13.14 23.79 -39.84
N ARG A 88 -11.97 23.21 -39.46
CA ARG A 88 -11.07 22.55 -40.41
C ARG A 88 -11.66 21.24 -40.95
N LEU A 89 -12.38 20.50 -40.14
CA LEU A 89 -13.03 19.25 -40.57
C LEU A 89 -14.09 19.53 -41.65
N ARG A 90 -14.83 20.64 -41.59
CA ARG A 90 -15.81 21.06 -42.60
C ARG A 90 -15.20 21.41 -43.96
N GLN A 91 -13.91 21.69 -44.02
CA GLN A 91 -13.23 21.97 -45.27
C GLN A 91 -12.91 20.69 -46.07
N LEU A 92 -13.09 19.51 -45.45
CA LEU A 92 -12.88 18.24 -46.12
C LEU A 92 -14.05 17.91 -47.06
N PRO A 93 -13.77 17.42 -48.29
CA PRO A 93 -14.82 16.98 -49.22
C PRO A 93 -15.69 15.89 -48.59
N GLY A 94 -17.00 16.06 -48.61
CA GLY A 94 -17.94 15.08 -48.05
C GLY A 94 -18.19 15.16 -46.52
N VAL A 95 -17.56 16.08 -45.80
CA VAL A 95 -17.80 16.31 -44.37
C VAL A 95 -18.72 17.48 -44.16
N GLY A 96 -19.97 17.22 -43.82
CA GLY A 96 -20.97 18.25 -43.48
C GLY A 96 -20.77 18.81 -42.06
N GLN A 97 -21.45 19.94 -41.76
CA GLN A 97 -21.38 20.59 -40.44
C GLN A 97 -21.73 19.62 -39.31
N GLN A 98 -22.83 18.88 -39.45
CA GLN A 98 -23.29 17.94 -38.42
C GLN A 98 -22.26 16.83 -38.17
N THR A 99 -21.65 16.30 -39.22
CA THR A 99 -20.59 15.25 -39.08
C THR A 99 -19.33 15.82 -38.36
N ALA A 100 -18.92 17.04 -38.75
CA ALA A 100 -17.77 17.69 -38.12
C ALA A 100 -18.03 17.95 -36.62
N ASP A 101 -19.20 18.50 -36.28
CA ASP A 101 -19.58 18.82 -34.89
C ASP A 101 -19.70 17.55 -34.03
N GLN A 102 -20.32 16.48 -34.58
CA GLN A 102 -20.40 15.19 -33.88
C GLN A 102 -19.03 14.53 -33.69
N THR A 103 -18.13 14.63 -34.69
CA THR A 103 -16.76 14.08 -34.59
C THR A 103 -15.97 14.80 -33.51
N VAL A 104 -16.01 16.13 -33.45
CA VAL A 104 -15.36 16.91 -32.41
C VAL A 104 -15.98 16.67 -31.03
N ALA A 105 -17.30 16.54 -30.94
CA ALA A 105 -17.98 16.23 -29.68
C ALA A 105 -17.58 14.84 -29.13
N ALA A 106 -17.49 13.84 -30.01
CA ALA A 106 -16.99 12.51 -29.65
C ALA A 106 -15.52 12.56 -29.20
N ALA A 107 -14.68 13.30 -29.94
CA ALA A 107 -13.27 13.50 -29.58
C ALA A 107 -13.09 14.19 -28.23
N ARG A 108 -13.92 15.20 -27.91
CA ARG A 108 -13.92 15.86 -26.58
C ARG A 108 -14.29 14.89 -25.46
N ARG A 109 -15.29 14.01 -25.67
CA ARG A 109 -15.63 12.98 -24.66
C ARG A 109 -14.47 12.03 -24.38
N ILE A 110 -13.72 11.62 -25.41
CA ILE A 110 -12.49 10.84 -25.20
C ILE A 110 -11.45 11.67 -24.45
N ALA A 111 -11.27 12.95 -24.81
CA ALA A 111 -10.32 13.82 -24.13
C ALA A 111 -10.66 14.03 -22.66
N ASP A 112 -11.93 14.19 -22.34
CA ASP A 112 -12.39 14.31 -20.95
C ASP A 112 -12.11 13.01 -20.18
N ALA A 113 -12.43 11.84 -20.75
CA ALA A 113 -12.15 10.54 -20.15
C ALA A 113 -10.64 10.29 -19.99
N VAL A 114 -9.82 10.66 -20.98
CA VAL A 114 -8.35 10.56 -20.90
C VAL A 114 -7.83 11.46 -19.79
N ARG A 115 -8.28 12.71 -19.69
CA ARG A 115 -7.88 13.61 -18.62
C ARG A 115 -8.26 13.12 -17.22
N GLU A 116 -9.35 12.39 -17.08
CA GLU A 116 -9.78 11.81 -15.81
C GLU A 116 -8.91 10.63 -15.38
N THR A 117 -8.30 9.91 -16.31
CA THR A 117 -7.55 8.66 -16.04
C THR A 117 -6.04 8.83 -16.01
N ILE A 118 -5.50 9.95 -16.51
CA ILE A 118 -4.05 10.19 -16.55
C ILE A 118 -3.46 10.34 -15.14
N ALA A 119 -2.48 9.50 -14.84
CA ALA A 119 -1.64 9.61 -13.65
C ALA A 119 -0.32 10.31 -13.95
N VAL A 120 0.11 11.16 -13.03
CA VAL A 120 1.44 11.80 -13.09
C VAL A 120 2.45 10.89 -12.42
N HIS A 121 3.41 10.42 -13.18
CA HIS A 121 4.60 9.73 -12.68
C HIS A 121 5.76 10.71 -12.57
N ILE A 122 6.44 10.71 -11.41
CA ILE A 122 7.61 11.57 -11.15
C ILE A 122 8.84 10.67 -11.16
N ASP A 123 9.66 10.79 -12.20
CA ASP A 123 10.91 10.05 -12.34
C ASP A 123 12.03 10.79 -11.58
N VAL A 124 12.53 10.19 -10.51
CA VAL A 124 13.59 10.76 -9.67
C VAL A 124 14.98 10.60 -10.32
N ASP A 125 15.16 9.64 -11.22
CA ASP A 125 16.42 9.38 -11.90
C ASP A 125 16.59 10.33 -13.10
N ARG A 126 15.50 10.90 -13.62
CA ARG A 126 15.47 11.88 -14.71
C ARG A 126 14.51 13.03 -14.40
N PRO A 127 14.86 13.89 -13.43
CA PRO A 127 13.97 14.96 -13.00
C PRO A 127 13.76 15.98 -14.14
N GLU A 128 12.52 16.18 -14.52
CA GLU A 128 12.13 17.22 -15.48
C GLU A 128 11.79 18.52 -14.74
N PRO A 129 12.02 19.70 -15.35
CA PRO A 129 11.73 20.98 -14.68
C PRO A 129 10.28 21.11 -14.19
N ARG A 130 9.30 20.56 -14.91
CA ARG A 130 7.89 20.63 -14.55
C ARG A 130 7.54 19.71 -13.38
N THR A 131 8.03 18.48 -13.40
CA THR A 131 7.82 17.54 -12.29
C THR A 131 8.57 17.99 -11.04
N THR A 132 9.76 18.58 -11.20
CA THR A 132 10.50 19.21 -10.10
C THR A 132 9.71 20.38 -9.48
N ALA A 133 9.12 21.26 -10.29
CA ALA A 133 8.28 22.34 -9.80
C ALA A 133 7.05 21.82 -9.02
N LEU A 134 6.43 20.73 -9.49
CA LEU A 134 5.34 20.06 -8.79
C LEU A 134 5.79 19.49 -7.44
N VAL A 135 6.95 18.82 -7.39
CA VAL A 135 7.51 18.28 -6.14
C VAL A 135 7.80 19.42 -5.15
N VAL A 136 8.39 20.52 -5.60
CA VAL A 136 8.66 21.72 -4.76
C VAL A 136 7.36 22.30 -4.18
N ALA A 137 6.31 22.40 -5.00
CA ALA A 137 5.01 22.90 -4.53
C ALA A 137 4.35 21.95 -3.51
N LEU A 138 4.39 20.65 -3.75
CA LEU A 138 3.89 19.63 -2.84
C LEU A 138 4.67 19.57 -1.53
N ASN A 139 6.00 19.77 -1.58
CA ASN A 139 6.87 19.74 -0.41
C ASN A 139 6.41 20.70 0.68
N VAL A 140 5.97 21.90 0.32
CA VAL A 140 5.44 22.89 1.28
C VAL A 140 4.31 22.30 2.13
N LEU A 141 3.34 21.62 1.50
CA LEU A 141 2.19 21.05 2.19
C LEU A 141 2.55 19.75 2.94
N VAL A 142 3.48 18.97 2.42
CA VAL A 142 3.95 17.73 3.06
C VAL A 142 4.79 18.06 4.30
N GLU A 143 5.67 19.07 4.22
CA GLU A 143 6.48 19.55 5.36
C GLU A 143 5.63 20.24 6.44
N ALA A 144 4.61 21.02 6.04
CA ALA A 144 3.67 21.62 6.98
C ALA A 144 2.93 20.57 7.82
N GLY A 145 2.71 19.38 7.27
CA GLY A 145 2.29 18.20 7.99
C GLY A 145 0.83 18.23 8.51
N PRO A 146 0.48 17.27 9.39
CA PRO A 146 -0.89 17.12 9.88
C PRO A 146 -1.35 18.25 10.82
N GLU A 147 -0.43 18.88 11.56
CA GLU A 147 -0.79 19.99 12.47
C GLU A 147 -1.20 21.26 11.71
N ALA A 148 -0.58 21.53 10.56
CA ALA A 148 -1.01 22.62 9.68
C ALA A 148 -2.41 22.36 9.11
N ARG A 149 -2.73 21.12 8.75
CA ARG A 149 -4.08 20.73 8.30
C ARG A 149 -5.12 20.99 9.42
N ARG A 150 -4.84 20.53 10.62
CA ARG A 150 -5.68 20.79 11.82
C ARG A 150 -5.86 22.28 12.06
N ALA A 151 -4.80 23.07 11.88
CA ALA A 151 -4.86 24.53 12.03
C ALA A 151 -5.78 25.16 10.98
N VAL A 152 -5.73 24.69 9.72
CA VAL A 152 -6.60 25.17 8.63
C VAL A 152 -8.08 24.89 8.93
N ASP A 153 -8.42 23.68 9.41
CA ASP A 153 -9.79 23.32 9.78
C ASP A 153 -10.30 24.15 10.96
N THR A 154 -9.44 24.34 11.97
CA THR A 154 -9.71 25.20 13.11
C THR A 154 -9.91 26.66 12.67
N ALA A 155 -9.04 27.15 11.79
CA ALA A 155 -9.11 28.50 11.22
C ALA A 155 -10.41 28.73 10.41
N ALA A 156 -10.77 27.78 9.56
CA ALA A 156 -12.03 27.84 8.79
C ALA A 156 -13.27 27.83 9.69
N THR A 157 -13.23 27.10 10.80
CA THR A 157 -14.30 27.10 11.80
C THR A 157 -14.36 28.43 12.56
N LEU A 158 -13.21 28.97 12.97
CA LEU A 158 -13.14 30.24 13.67
C LEU A 158 -13.58 31.43 12.81
N THR A 159 -13.19 31.47 11.54
CA THR A 159 -13.62 32.54 10.62
C THR A 159 -15.14 32.56 10.45
N LYS A 160 -15.79 31.39 10.35
CA LYS A 160 -17.25 31.28 10.29
C LYS A 160 -17.92 31.72 11.61
N ARG A 161 -17.34 31.34 12.76
CA ARG A 161 -17.92 31.64 14.08
C ARG A 161 -17.68 33.07 14.56
N LEU A 162 -16.54 33.69 14.21
CA LEU A 162 -16.18 35.04 14.67
C LEU A 162 -16.65 36.14 13.71
N GLY A 163 -16.78 35.87 12.42
CA GLY A 163 -17.11 36.88 11.41
C GLY A 163 -18.40 37.65 11.73
N PRO A 164 -19.58 36.98 11.85
CA PRO A 164 -20.83 37.65 12.15
C PRO A 164 -20.84 38.36 13.50
N PRO A 165 -20.43 37.75 14.65
CA PRO A 165 -20.41 38.43 15.92
C PRO A 165 -19.45 39.64 15.98
N LEU A 166 -18.31 39.61 15.28
CA LEU A 166 -17.39 40.76 15.23
C LEU A 166 -18.02 41.96 14.50
N ALA A 167 -18.79 41.71 13.43
CA ALA A 167 -19.51 42.75 12.72
C ALA A 167 -20.60 43.37 13.60
N ASP A 168 -21.39 42.55 14.28
CA ASP A 168 -22.47 43.01 15.18
C ASP A 168 -21.91 43.67 16.47
N ALA A 169 -20.76 43.23 16.97
CA ALA A 169 -20.12 43.84 18.12
C ALA A 169 -19.39 45.17 17.82
N ALA A 170 -19.16 45.49 16.53
CA ALA A 170 -18.40 46.70 16.12
C ALA A 170 -18.89 48.01 16.80
N PRO A 171 -20.19 48.27 17.05
CA PRO A 171 -20.64 49.46 17.76
C PRO A 171 -20.09 49.57 19.18
N THR A 172 -19.76 48.46 19.86
CA THR A 172 -19.25 48.44 21.25
C THR A 172 -17.86 49.08 21.36
N SER A 173 -17.13 49.24 20.24
CA SER A 173 -15.83 49.89 20.20
C SER A 173 -15.85 51.42 20.45
N GLY A 174 -17.03 52.08 20.33
CA GLY A 174 -17.16 53.53 20.48
C GLY A 174 -18.46 53.99 21.19
N ARG A 175 -18.35 54.97 22.11
CA ARG A 175 -19.52 55.52 22.85
C ARG A 175 -20.58 56.14 21.90
N LEU A 176 -20.16 56.91 20.90
CA LEU A 176 -21.02 57.51 19.91
C LEU A 176 -21.72 56.48 19.01
N ARG A 177 -21.03 55.45 18.57
CA ARG A 177 -21.59 54.37 17.73
C ARG A 177 -22.68 53.58 18.47
N MET A 178 -22.46 53.33 19.76
CA MET A 178 -23.47 52.68 20.60
C MET A 178 -24.68 53.57 20.89
N LEU A 179 -24.53 54.88 21.02
CA LEU A 179 -25.66 55.82 21.15
C LEU A 179 -26.53 55.82 19.89
N LEU A 180 -25.91 55.76 18.69
CA LEU A 180 -26.58 55.77 17.42
C LEU A 180 -27.27 54.43 17.04
N ALA A 181 -26.90 53.32 17.68
CA ALA A 181 -27.36 51.99 17.34
C ALA A 181 -28.82 51.67 17.76
N GLY A 182 -29.49 52.60 18.49
CA GLY A 182 -30.84 52.35 19.01
C GLY A 182 -30.90 51.22 20.05
N ARG A 183 -32.07 50.94 20.64
CA ARG A 183 -32.20 49.94 21.71
C ARG A 183 -31.90 48.50 21.23
N ALA A 184 -32.50 48.07 20.14
CA ALA A 184 -32.34 46.74 19.56
C ALA A 184 -30.88 46.49 19.03
N GLY A 185 -30.26 47.54 18.45
CA GLY A 185 -28.85 47.48 18.02
C GLY A 185 -27.85 47.36 19.15
N ARG A 186 -28.12 48.03 20.27
CA ARG A 186 -27.29 47.93 21.50
C ARG A 186 -27.36 46.54 22.11
N GLU A 187 -28.55 45.93 22.16
CA GLU A 187 -28.77 44.58 22.70
C GLU A 187 -28.06 43.53 21.85
N ARG A 188 -28.21 43.60 20.55
CA ARG A 188 -27.47 42.76 19.61
C ARG A 188 -25.95 42.93 19.77
N ALA A 189 -25.45 44.15 19.84
CA ALA A 189 -24.02 44.40 19.95
C ALA A 189 -23.41 43.87 21.28
N LEU A 190 -24.19 43.93 22.37
CA LEU A 190 -23.75 43.37 23.67
C LEU A 190 -23.77 41.83 23.68
N THR A 191 -24.79 41.22 23.10
CA THR A 191 -24.85 39.75 22.92
C THR A 191 -23.70 39.26 22.04
N ALA A 192 -23.46 39.89 20.90
CA ALA A 192 -22.33 39.58 20.04
C ALA A 192 -20.97 39.77 20.71
N LEU A 193 -20.80 40.80 21.54
CA LEU A 193 -19.59 40.99 22.32
C LEU A 193 -19.36 39.85 23.33
N ALA A 194 -20.42 39.37 23.97
CA ALA A 194 -20.33 38.24 24.90
C ALA A 194 -19.91 36.95 24.13
N GLU A 195 -20.43 36.74 22.94
CA GLU A 195 -20.07 35.63 22.08
C GLU A 195 -18.59 35.72 21.63
N VAL A 196 -18.13 36.89 21.16
CA VAL A 196 -16.73 37.14 20.81
C VAL A 196 -15.79 36.80 21.99
N ARG A 197 -16.17 37.22 23.21
CA ARG A 197 -15.38 36.88 24.43
C ARG A 197 -15.32 35.38 24.68
N ALA A 198 -16.47 34.70 24.63
CA ALA A 198 -16.53 33.24 24.84
C ALA A 198 -15.68 32.47 23.83
N VAL A 199 -15.74 32.83 22.56
CA VAL A 199 -14.95 32.18 21.50
C VAL A 199 -13.46 32.47 21.67
N THR A 200 -13.06 33.70 21.99
CA THR A 200 -11.65 34.04 22.19
C THR A 200 -11.07 33.39 23.43
N GLU A 201 -11.81 33.34 24.56
CA GLU A 201 -11.38 32.65 25.78
C GLU A 201 -11.26 31.14 25.60
N GLN A 202 -12.13 30.53 24.77
CA GLN A 202 -12.01 29.12 24.42
C GLN A 202 -10.78 28.89 23.55
N ALA A 203 -10.56 29.70 22.52
CA ALA A 203 -9.40 29.59 21.63
C ALA A 203 -8.06 29.74 22.38
N ASP A 204 -8.01 30.57 23.42
CA ASP A 204 -6.81 30.71 24.27
C ASP A 204 -6.56 29.48 25.15
N ARG A 205 -7.62 28.88 25.71
CA ARG A 205 -7.51 27.64 26.49
C ARG A 205 -7.01 26.47 25.62
N ASP A 206 -7.41 26.47 24.35
CA ASP A 206 -7.07 25.43 23.37
C ASP A 206 -5.76 25.74 22.62
N GLU A 207 -5.00 26.79 23.05
CA GLU A 207 -3.72 27.24 22.48
C GLU A 207 -3.79 27.52 20.95
N VAL A 208 -4.98 27.85 20.44
CA VAL A 208 -5.23 28.09 19.01
C VAL A 208 -4.36 29.20 18.41
N PRO A 209 -4.08 30.36 19.09
CA PRO A 209 -3.21 31.37 18.50
C PRO A 209 -1.80 30.87 18.18
N GLN A 210 -1.24 30.00 19.01
CA GLN A 210 0.07 29.36 18.76
C GLN A 210 0.00 28.39 17.58
N LEU A 211 -1.05 27.56 17.51
CA LEU A 211 -1.30 26.65 16.42
C LEU A 211 -1.41 27.37 15.06
N LEU A 212 -2.16 28.48 15.02
CA LEU A 212 -2.31 29.30 13.79
C LEU A 212 -0.98 29.96 13.38
N ALA A 213 -0.23 30.49 14.35
CA ALA A 213 1.06 31.12 14.08
C ALA A 213 2.07 30.11 13.53
N GLN A 214 2.16 28.90 14.10
CA GLN A 214 3.04 27.85 13.62
C GLN A 214 2.63 27.40 12.22
N ALA A 215 1.36 27.15 11.97
CA ALA A 215 0.85 26.73 10.68
C ALA A 215 1.13 27.76 9.57
N SER A 216 0.99 29.06 9.83
CA SER A 216 1.33 30.10 8.87
C SER A 216 2.82 30.09 8.51
N VAL A 217 3.71 29.88 9.51
CA VAL A 217 5.15 29.76 9.28
C VAL A 217 5.46 28.52 8.40
N ASP A 218 4.85 27.38 8.71
CA ASP A 218 5.10 26.12 8.02
C ASP A 218 4.56 26.16 6.58
N LEU A 219 3.39 26.74 6.34
CA LEU A 219 2.80 26.92 5.01
C LEU A 219 3.55 27.92 4.12
N LEU A 220 4.35 28.83 4.71
CA LEU A 220 5.16 29.79 3.97
C LEU A 220 6.61 29.32 3.79
N ARG A 221 7.02 28.25 4.46
CA ARG A 221 8.37 27.68 4.36
C ARG A 221 8.57 27.06 2.98
N ARG A 222 9.64 27.42 2.33
CA ARG A 222 10.06 26.78 1.07
C ARG A 222 11.19 25.79 1.33
N PRO A 223 11.34 24.73 0.51
CA PRO A 223 12.49 23.83 0.61
C PRO A 223 13.79 24.63 0.38
N GLU A 224 14.86 24.20 1.02
CA GLU A 224 16.19 24.84 0.92
C GLU A 224 16.71 24.84 -0.52
N SER A 225 16.41 23.80 -1.28
CA SER A 225 16.72 23.66 -2.71
C SER A 225 15.77 22.70 -3.40
N GLU A 226 15.73 22.73 -4.73
CA GLU A 226 14.98 21.74 -5.53
C GLU A 226 15.48 20.31 -5.29
N VAL A 227 16.79 20.13 -5.11
CA VAL A 227 17.40 18.85 -4.78
C VAL A 227 16.92 18.33 -3.42
N ALA A 228 16.84 19.20 -2.40
CA ALA A 228 16.31 18.82 -1.09
C ALA A 228 14.86 18.36 -1.17
N ALA A 229 14.02 19.01 -1.98
CA ALA A 229 12.64 18.61 -2.21
C ALA A 229 12.54 17.25 -2.92
N LEU A 230 13.40 16.98 -3.91
CA LEU A 230 13.45 15.70 -4.62
C LEU A 230 13.92 14.56 -3.70
N VAL A 231 14.90 14.79 -2.85
CA VAL A 231 15.36 13.79 -1.85
C VAL A 231 14.25 13.51 -0.84
N ASP A 232 13.55 14.54 -0.34
CA ASP A 232 12.41 14.34 0.55
C ASP A 232 11.28 13.59 -0.14
N PHE A 233 11.00 13.91 -1.41
CA PHE A 233 10.05 13.16 -2.23
C PHE A 233 10.44 11.67 -2.35
N GLU A 234 11.71 11.36 -2.62
CA GLU A 234 12.18 9.96 -2.70
C GLU A 234 11.93 9.20 -1.38
N LEU A 235 12.18 9.84 -0.25
CA LEU A 235 11.99 9.24 1.08
C LEU A 235 10.53 9.14 1.50
N ARG A 236 9.66 10.05 1.06
CA ARG A 236 8.27 10.21 1.52
C ARG A 236 7.26 10.19 0.39
N SER A 237 7.58 9.62 -0.75
CA SER A 237 6.78 9.64 -1.98
C SER A 237 5.31 9.24 -1.80
N ALA A 238 5.03 8.28 -0.89
CA ALA A 238 3.67 7.89 -0.56
C ALA A 238 2.82 9.06 0.00
N GLU A 239 3.42 9.98 0.76
CA GLU A 239 2.75 11.16 1.31
C GLU A 239 2.47 12.19 0.20
N TYR A 240 3.45 12.41 -0.69
CA TYR A 240 3.32 13.28 -1.85
C TYR A 240 2.23 12.83 -2.82
N TYR A 241 2.27 11.55 -3.22
CA TYR A 241 1.23 11.00 -4.11
C TYR A 241 -0.15 10.94 -3.43
N GLY A 242 -0.21 10.70 -2.12
CA GLY A 242 -1.44 10.77 -1.35
C GLY A 242 -2.07 12.15 -1.39
N LEU A 243 -1.24 13.18 -1.15
CA LEU A 243 -1.66 14.58 -1.20
C LEU A 243 -2.03 15.02 -2.63
N LEU A 244 -1.24 14.61 -3.64
CA LEU A 244 -1.52 14.88 -5.04
C LEU A 244 -2.87 14.31 -5.48
N ALA A 245 -3.19 13.07 -5.09
CA ALA A 245 -4.48 12.45 -5.37
C ALA A 245 -5.65 13.20 -4.70
N GLU A 246 -5.47 13.66 -3.46
CA GLU A 246 -6.46 14.45 -2.73
C GLU A 246 -6.72 15.81 -3.42
N LEU A 247 -5.66 16.52 -3.82
CA LEU A 247 -5.76 17.86 -4.41
C LEU A 247 -6.21 17.86 -5.88
N SER A 248 -5.86 16.82 -6.63
CA SER A 248 -6.28 16.70 -8.04
C SER A 248 -7.77 16.43 -8.17
N GLY A 249 -8.42 15.90 -7.13
CA GLY A 249 -9.82 15.46 -7.17
C GLY A 249 -10.10 14.36 -8.20
N ARG A 250 -9.04 13.76 -8.77
CA ARG A 250 -9.09 12.77 -9.83
C ARG A 250 -8.92 11.40 -9.21
N ALA A 251 -9.95 10.57 -9.27
CA ALA A 251 -9.88 9.17 -8.92
C ALA A 251 -9.48 8.37 -10.17
N PRO A 252 -8.66 7.31 -10.05
CA PRO A 252 -8.62 6.26 -11.06
C PRO A 252 -10.05 5.77 -11.29
N ASP A 253 -10.31 5.01 -12.38
CA ASP A 253 -11.65 4.52 -12.72
C ASP A 253 -12.51 4.34 -11.46
N PRO A 254 -13.61 5.11 -11.29
CA PRO A 254 -14.41 5.04 -10.07
C PRO A 254 -14.86 3.62 -9.76
N ALA A 255 -15.17 2.81 -10.78
CA ALA A 255 -15.56 1.42 -10.60
C ALA A 255 -14.40 0.56 -10.08
N ALA A 256 -13.17 0.79 -10.55
CA ALA A 256 -11.99 0.09 -10.04
C ALA A 256 -11.65 0.52 -8.61
N ALA A 257 -11.71 1.82 -8.30
CA ALA A 257 -11.51 2.34 -6.94
C ALA A 257 -12.55 1.79 -5.95
N GLU A 258 -13.76 1.52 -6.42
CA GLU A 258 -14.87 0.94 -5.66
C GLU A 258 -14.88 -0.60 -5.68
N GLY A 259 -13.92 -1.24 -6.36
CA GLY A 259 -13.79 -2.70 -6.41
C GLY A 259 -14.92 -3.39 -7.18
N PHE A 260 -15.53 -2.70 -8.14
CA PHE A 260 -16.65 -3.20 -8.95
C PHE A 260 -17.84 -3.70 -8.09
N LEU A 261 -18.10 -3.03 -6.96
CA LEU A 261 -19.25 -3.33 -6.11
C LEU A 261 -20.57 -2.99 -6.83
N PRO A 262 -21.67 -3.66 -6.50
CA PRO A 262 -23.01 -3.26 -6.96
C PRO A 262 -23.34 -1.84 -6.52
N ASP A 263 -24.06 -1.09 -7.37
CA ASP A 263 -24.39 0.33 -7.14
C ASP A 263 -25.05 0.58 -5.79
N GLU A 264 -25.93 -0.31 -5.33
CA GLU A 264 -26.62 -0.20 -4.03
C GLU A 264 -25.66 -0.21 -2.84
N VAL A 265 -24.59 -1.02 -2.92
CA VAL A 265 -23.56 -1.09 -1.88
C VAL A 265 -22.63 0.11 -2.01
N ALA A 266 -22.18 0.42 -3.23
CA ALA A 266 -21.29 1.54 -3.49
C ALA A 266 -21.90 2.87 -3.05
N GLU A 267 -23.20 3.12 -3.32
CA GLU A 267 -23.89 4.33 -2.91
C GLU A 267 -23.96 4.47 -1.38
N ARG A 268 -24.29 3.39 -0.68
CA ARG A 268 -24.27 3.37 0.80
C ARG A 268 -22.88 3.72 1.36
N VAL A 269 -21.83 3.20 0.72
CA VAL A 269 -20.46 3.49 1.12
C VAL A 269 -20.09 4.95 0.84
N ARG A 270 -20.50 5.52 -0.29
CA ARG A 270 -20.24 6.93 -0.64
C ARG A 270 -20.87 7.90 0.35
N THR A 271 -22.04 7.58 0.89
CA THR A 271 -22.74 8.43 1.87
C THR A 271 -22.08 8.43 3.26
N GLN A 272 -21.21 7.46 3.55
CA GLN A 272 -20.46 7.42 4.81
C GLN A 272 -19.44 8.56 4.86
N THR A 273 -19.57 9.45 5.83
CA THR A 273 -18.58 10.53 6.09
C THR A 273 -17.37 9.99 6.82
N LEU A 274 -16.23 10.67 6.71
CA LEU A 274 -15.02 10.38 7.48
C LEU A 274 -14.71 11.58 8.38
N ASP A 275 -14.50 11.30 9.66
CA ASP A 275 -13.98 12.26 10.63
C ASP A 275 -12.45 12.20 10.63
N ASP A 276 -11.80 13.33 10.44
CA ASP A 276 -10.36 13.46 10.30
C ASP A 276 -9.66 13.91 11.59
N THR A 277 -10.40 14.11 12.70
CA THR A 277 -9.90 14.67 13.95
C THR A 277 -8.67 13.94 14.50
N HIS A 278 -8.66 12.60 14.40
CA HIS A 278 -7.57 11.77 14.92
C HIS A 278 -6.69 11.17 13.81
N ARG A 279 -6.93 11.50 12.54
CA ARG A 279 -6.15 11.01 11.40
C ARG A 279 -5.00 11.98 11.07
N ARG A 280 -3.80 11.44 10.85
CA ARG A 280 -2.58 12.17 10.49
C ARG A 280 -2.02 11.80 9.11
N VAL A 281 -2.83 11.22 8.24
CA VAL A 281 -2.41 10.78 6.91
C VAL A 281 -3.47 11.13 5.88
N SER A 282 -3.05 11.56 4.69
CA SER A 282 -3.93 11.71 3.53
C SER A 282 -4.32 10.34 2.99
N LEU A 283 -5.59 10.17 2.64
CA LEU A 283 -6.09 8.95 2.02
C LEU A 283 -6.26 9.17 0.52
N ARG A 284 -5.81 8.22 -0.27
CA ARG A 284 -6.16 8.16 -1.69
C ARG A 284 -7.65 7.83 -1.84
N GLY A 285 -8.25 8.18 -2.97
CA GLY A 285 -9.68 7.98 -3.21
C GLY A 285 -10.13 6.55 -2.91
N TYR A 286 -9.41 5.55 -3.41
CA TYR A 286 -9.70 4.14 -3.12
C TYR A 286 -9.50 3.77 -1.64
N GLN A 287 -8.52 4.35 -0.93
CA GLN A 287 -8.32 4.11 0.50
C GLN A 287 -9.44 4.72 1.34
N ALA A 288 -9.87 5.93 0.97
CA ALA A 288 -11.03 6.58 1.59
C ALA A 288 -12.30 5.75 1.38
N PHE A 289 -12.49 5.19 0.17
CA PHE A 289 -13.61 4.30 -0.12
C PHE A 289 -13.55 3.01 0.71
N GLY A 290 -12.38 2.35 0.80
CA GLY A 290 -12.22 1.14 1.62
C GLY A 290 -12.42 1.39 3.13
N THR A 291 -11.99 2.55 3.62
CA THR A 291 -12.27 2.99 5.00
C THR A 291 -13.78 3.17 5.22
N ARG A 292 -14.47 3.86 4.29
CA ARG A 292 -15.93 4.03 4.33
C ARG A 292 -16.66 2.69 4.25
N PHE A 293 -16.17 1.76 3.42
CA PHE A 293 -16.73 0.41 3.31
C PHE A 293 -16.67 -0.34 4.65
N ALA A 294 -15.52 -0.28 5.34
CA ALA A 294 -15.36 -0.90 6.65
C ALA A 294 -16.30 -0.30 7.71
N LEU A 295 -16.54 1.00 7.66
CA LEU A 295 -17.44 1.71 8.58
C LEU A 295 -18.92 1.43 8.28
N ALA A 296 -19.32 1.56 7.00
CA ALA A 296 -20.72 1.41 6.57
C ALA A 296 -21.23 -0.02 6.70
N GLN A 297 -20.41 -1.02 6.33
CA GLN A 297 -20.79 -2.43 6.34
C GLN A 297 -20.48 -3.12 7.69
N ARG A 298 -19.66 -2.51 8.55
CA ARG A 298 -19.32 -2.91 9.93
C ARG A 298 -18.52 -4.20 10.08
N ARG A 299 -18.88 -5.29 9.39
CA ARG A 299 -18.26 -6.61 9.54
C ARG A 299 -17.83 -7.11 8.17
N VAL A 300 -16.55 -6.84 7.81
CA VAL A 300 -16.07 -6.97 6.43
C VAL A 300 -14.66 -7.52 6.31
N ILE A 301 -14.34 -7.93 5.09
CA ILE A 301 -13.01 -8.31 4.62
C ILE A 301 -12.53 -7.26 3.62
N LEU A 302 -11.41 -6.60 3.90
CA LEU A 302 -10.63 -5.88 2.90
C LEU A 302 -9.61 -6.84 2.29
N GLY A 303 -9.94 -7.33 1.10
CA GLY A 303 -9.14 -8.26 0.31
C GLY A 303 -8.27 -7.59 -0.73
N ASP A 304 -7.96 -6.30 -0.57
CA ASP A 304 -7.09 -5.54 -1.45
C ASP A 304 -5.76 -6.22 -1.67
N GLU A 305 -5.23 -6.13 -2.87
CA GLU A 305 -3.91 -6.63 -3.19
C GLU A 305 -2.84 -6.03 -2.26
N MET A 306 -1.73 -6.72 -2.13
CA MET A 306 -0.63 -6.25 -1.29
C MET A 306 -0.09 -4.90 -1.80
N GLY A 307 0.38 -4.05 -0.88
CA GLY A 307 0.88 -2.72 -1.25
C GLY A 307 -0.20 -1.62 -1.35
N LEU A 308 -1.49 -1.94 -1.36
CA LEU A 308 -2.60 -0.97 -1.42
C LEU A 308 -2.89 -0.23 -0.11
N GLY A 309 -2.12 -0.49 0.96
CA GLY A 309 -2.25 0.25 2.22
C GLY A 309 -3.47 -0.14 3.05
N LYS A 310 -3.81 -1.43 3.15
CA LYS A 310 -4.87 -1.94 4.04
C LYS A 310 -4.71 -1.46 5.48
N THR A 311 -3.49 -1.43 5.99
CA THR A 311 -3.15 -0.91 7.34
C THR A 311 -3.59 0.54 7.51
N ILE A 312 -3.32 1.40 6.53
CA ILE A 312 -3.72 2.81 6.54
C ILE A 312 -5.25 2.95 6.56
N GLN A 313 -5.96 2.15 5.78
CA GLN A 313 -7.43 2.14 5.73
C GLN A 313 -8.01 1.73 7.10
N ALA A 314 -7.44 0.71 7.73
CA ALA A 314 -7.84 0.28 9.07
C ALA A 314 -7.57 1.38 10.12
N ILE A 315 -6.38 1.99 10.13
CA ILE A 315 -6.05 3.09 11.05
C ILE A 315 -7.00 4.27 10.86
N ALA A 316 -7.36 4.61 9.62
CA ALA A 316 -8.32 5.68 9.33
C ALA A 316 -9.73 5.34 9.86
N ALA A 317 -10.16 4.08 9.79
CA ALA A 317 -11.42 3.64 10.38
C ALA A 317 -11.40 3.75 11.91
N LEU A 318 -10.30 3.34 12.56
CA LEU A 318 -10.13 3.48 14.01
C LEU A 318 -10.13 4.96 14.44
N ALA A 319 -9.44 5.81 13.69
CA ALA A 319 -9.38 7.26 13.94
C ALA A 319 -10.75 7.92 13.82
N HIS A 320 -11.54 7.57 12.79
CA HIS A 320 -12.91 8.03 12.63
C HIS A 320 -13.79 7.64 13.82
N LEU A 321 -13.75 6.37 14.23
CA LEU A 321 -14.57 5.89 15.36
C LEU A 321 -14.17 6.53 16.69
N ALA A 322 -12.90 6.89 16.85
CA ALA A 322 -12.45 7.67 18.01
C ALA A 322 -13.03 9.09 17.99
N GLY A 323 -13.13 9.74 16.82
CA GLY A 323 -13.85 11.01 16.63
C GLY A 323 -15.34 10.91 16.97
N GLU A 324 -15.97 9.75 16.73
CA GLU A 324 -17.34 9.46 17.16
C GLU A 324 -17.48 9.12 18.67
N GLY A 325 -16.38 9.13 19.43
CA GLY A 325 -16.38 8.89 20.87
C GLY A 325 -16.14 7.45 21.30
N GLN A 326 -15.80 6.54 20.37
CA GLN A 326 -15.36 5.19 20.73
C GLN A 326 -13.96 5.25 21.32
N SER A 327 -13.69 4.47 22.37
CA SER A 327 -12.45 4.59 23.13
C SER A 327 -11.53 3.37 23.10
N HIS A 328 -12.03 2.18 22.79
CA HIS A 328 -11.27 0.93 22.84
C HIS A 328 -11.25 0.21 21.49
N PHE A 329 -10.07 -0.10 21.00
CA PHE A 329 -9.86 -0.80 19.73
C PHE A 329 -8.83 -1.90 19.90
N LEU A 330 -8.97 -2.99 19.15
CA LEU A 330 -8.04 -4.10 19.19
C LEU A 330 -7.59 -4.47 17.78
N VAL A 331 -6.29 -4.58 17.60
CA VAL A 331 -5.65 -5.13 16.40
C VAL A 331 -5.01 -6.46 16.76
N VAL A 332 -5.37 -7.51 16.03
CA VAL A 332 -4.79 -8.86 16.12
C VAL A 332 -3.98 -9.12 14.85
N CYS A 333 -2.71 -9.42 15.00
CA CYS A 333 -1.80 -9.56 13.86
C CYS A 333 -0.74 -10.66 14.11
N PRO A 334 -0.02 -11.12 13.06
CA PRO A 334 1.17 -11.93 13.26
C PRO A 334 2.24 -11.21 14.07
N ALA A 335 3.03 -11.97 14.84
CA ALA A 335 4.08 -11.39 15.70
C ALA A 335 5.12 -10.58 14.92
N SER A 336 5.37 -10.93 13.65
CA SER A 336 6.31 -10.25 12.76
C SER A 336 5.91 -8.81 12.41
N VAL A 337 4.63 -8.49 12.46
CA VAL A 337 4.11 -7.16 12.06
C VAL A 337 3.64 -6.31 13.23
N LEU A 338 3.66 -6.83 14.46
CA LEU A 338 3.18 -6.13 15.65
C LEU A 338 3.88 -4.77 15.85
N ILE A 339 5.20 -4.74 15.72
CA ILE A 339 5.99 -3.50 15.86
C ILE A 339 5.64 -2.52 14.75
N ASN A 340 5.49 -2.99 13.52
CA ASN A 340 5.09 -2.15 12.41
C ASN A 340 3.70 -1.54 12.64
N TRP A 341 2.72 -2.32 13.12
CA TRP A 341 1.40 -1.81 13.49
C TRP A 341 1.46 -0.72 14.53
N THR A 342 2.27 -0.91 15.58
CA THR A 342 2.45 0.09 16.64
C THR A 342 2.99 1.41 16.06
N ARG A 343 4.07 1.34 15.27
CA ARG A 343 4.69 2.51 14.62
C ARG A 343 3.75 3.22 13.63
N GLU A 344 3.01 2.44 12.82
CA GLU A 344 2.07 3.00 11.85
C GLU A 344 0.91 3.72 12.53
N ILE A 345 0.37 3.20 13.64
CA ILE A 345 -0.67 3.89 14.41
C ILE A 345 -0.13 5.20 14.99
N GLU A 346 1.06 5.19 15.60
CA GLU A 346 1.71 6.40 16.16
C GLU A 346 1.98 7.46 15.08
N LYS A 347 2.50 7.03 13.92
CA LYS A 347 2.82 7.93 12.81
C LYS A 347 1.57 8.49 12.11
N ARG A 348 0.53 7.67 11.94
CA ARG A 348 -0.63 7.96 11.07
C ARG A 348 -1.87 8.46 11.80
N SER A 349 -1.86 8.43 13.14
CA SER A 349 -2.99 8.88 13.95
C SER A 349 -2.57 9.55 15.25
N ALA A 350 -3.51 10.22 15.91
CA ALA A 350 -3.37 10.74 17.25
C ALA A 350 -3.80 9.72 18.33
N LEU A 351 -4.06 8.47 17.94
CA LEU A 351 -4.53 7.44 18.85
C LEU A 351 -3.40 6.92 19.73
N ARG A 352 -3.69 6.74 21.01
CA ARG A 352 -2.80 6.03 21.90
C ARG A 352 -2.72 4.55 21.50
N VAL A 353 -1.51 4.01 21.39
CA VAL A 353 -1.29 2.60 21.10
C VAL A 353 -0.68 1.89 22.30
N THR A 354 -1.12 0.64 22.54
CA THR A 354 -0.63 -0.21 23.63
C THR A 354 -0.31 -1.60 23.08
N PRO A 355 0.98 -1.98 22.95
CA PRO A 355 1.34 -3.32 22.50
C PRO A 355 1.11 -4.33 23.64
N LEU A 356 0.26 -5.33 23.40
CA LEU A 356 -0.04 -6.41 24.35
C LEU A 356 0.85 -7.63 24.04
N HIS A 357 2.15 -7.45 24.24
CA HIS A 357 3.17 -8.46 23.93
C HIS A 357 4.28 -8.48 24.99
N GLY A 358 4.96 -9.62 25.13
CA GLY A 358 6.05 -9.77 26.07
C GLY A 358 5.63 -10.19 27.49
N PRO A 359 6.53 -10.10 28.48
CA PRO A 359 6.29 -10.57 29.85
C PRO A 359 5.20 -9.79 30.58
N ASP A 360 5.15 -8.46 30.39
CA ASP A 360 4.20 -7.57 31.09
C ASP A 360 2.88 -7.34 30.32
N ARG A 361 2.53 -8.22 29.39
CA ARG A 361 1.31 -8.08 28.58
C ARG A 361 0.00 -7.98 29.38
N GLN A 362 -0.06 -8.54 30.60
CA GLN A 362 -1.24 -8.45 31.47
C GLN A 362 -1.37 -7.07 32.10
N GLY A 363 -0.24 -6.46 32.53
CA GLY A 363 -0.21 -5.09 33.01
C GLY A 363 -0.61 -4.09 31.90
N ALA A 364 -0.06 -4.28 30.70
CA ALA A 364 -0.41 -3.49 29.52
C ALA A 364 -1.90 -3.62 29.14
N PHE A 365 -2.47 -4.82 29.26
CA PHE A 365 -3.91 -5.05 29.04
C PHE A 365 -4.77 -4.30 30.07
N ALA A 366 -4.42 -4.35 31.34
CA ALA A 366 -5.13 -3.61 32.38
C ALA A 366 -5.05 -2.08 32.18
N ASP A 367 -3.89 -1.57 31.76
CA ASP A 367 -3.68 -0.16 31.42
C ASP A 367 -4.54 0.27 30.22
N TRP A 368 -4.53 -0.51 29.14
CA TRP A 368 -5.40 -0.28 27.98
C TRP A 368 -6.89 -0.32 28.36
N LYS A 369 -7.33 -1.29 29.17
CA LYS A 369 -8.72 -1.39 29.61
C LYS A 369 -9.15 -0.15 30.42
N GLY A 370 -8.22 0.45 31.19
CA GLY A 370 -8.52 1.64 31.99
C GLY A 370 -8.45 2.96 31.22
N ARG A 371 -7.60 3.06 30.19
CA ARG A 371 -7.30 4.33 29.51
C ARG A 371 -7.78 4.38 28.04
N GLY A 372 -8.16 3.25 27.47
CA GLY A 372 -8.54 3.15 26.06
C GLY A 372 -7.35 3.26 25.08
N GLY A 373 -7.66 3.52 23.83
CA GLY A 373 -6.75 3.55 22.71
C GLY A 373 -6.78 2.25 21.90
N VAL A 374 -5.75 2.02 21.10
CA VAL A 374 -5.60 0.84 20.26
C VAL A 374 -4.66 -0.17 20.93
N ALA A 375 -5.18 -1.31 21.32
CA ALA A 375 -4.35 -2.45 21.71
C ALA A 375 -3.87 -3.21 20.46
N VAL A 376 -2.61 -3.63 20.44
CA VAL A 376 -2.06 -4.47 19.37
C VAL A 376 -1.52 -5.76 19.97
N THR A 377 -2.03 -6.91 19.49
CA THR A 377 -1.67 -8.23 20.03
C THR A 377 -1.46 -9.26 18.94
N THR A 378 -0.93 -10.42 19.32
CA THR A 378 -0.76 -11.56 18.41
C THR A 378 -1.87 -12.59 18.55
N PHE A 379 -2.08 -13.43 17.54
CA PHE A 379 -3.06 -14.53 17.60
C PHE A 379 -2.88 -15.45 18.81
N ASP A 380 -1.64 -15.73 19.18
CA ASP A 380 -1.34 -16.61 20.31
C ASP A 380 -1.57 -15.92 21.66
N ALA A 381 -1.24 -14.63 21.77
CA ALA A 381 -1.43 -13.86 23.00
C ALA A 381 -2.90 -13.52 23.27
N LEU A 382 -3.73 -13.37 22.22
CA LEU A 382 -5.17 -13.05 22.32
C LEU A 382 -5.92 -13.97 23.28
N ARG A 383 -5.60 -15.26 23.28
CA ARG A 383 -6.21 -16.27 24.14
C ARG A 383 -5.97 -16.07 25.64
N GLY A 384 -4.96 -15.32 26.00
CA GLY A 384 -4.60 -15.02 27.39
C GLY A 384 -5.34 -13.83 27.99
N PHE A 385 -6.21 -13.16 27.21
CA PHE A 385 -6.96 -12.00 27.67
C PHE A 385 -8.46 -12.32 27.81
N PRO A 386 -9.12 -11.72 28.79
CA PRO A 386 -10.57 -11.85 28.94
C PRO A 386 -11.30 -11.14 27.80
N VAL A 387 -12.32 -11.78 27.25
CA VAL A 387 -13.15 -11.21 26.20
C VAL A 387 -13.95 -10.03 26.78
N PRO A 388 -14.00 -8.87 26.12
CA PRO A 388 -14.76 -7.72 26.60
C PRO A 388 -16.26 -7.96 26.54
N GLY A 389 -17.02 -7.18 27.32
CA GLY A 389 -18.46 -7.14 27.20
C GLY A 389 -18.92 -6.63 25.82
N ARG A 390 -20.15 -6.95 25.45
CA ARG A 390 -20.71 -6.43 24.19
C ARG A 390 -20.76 -4.91 24.21
N GLY A 391 -20.25 -4.28 23.14
CA GLY A 391 -20.19 -2.82 22.99
C GLY A 391 -19.04 -2.12 23.72
N GLU A 392 -18.20 -2.84 24.49
CA GLU A 392 -16.99 -2.27 25.09
C GLU A 392 -15.86 -2.04 24.07
N LEU A 393 -15.87 -2.79 22.96
CA LEU A 393 -14.87 -2.68 21.88
C LEU A 393 -15.49 -1.99 20.67
N GLY A 394 -14.94 -0.85 20.27
CA GLY A 394 -15.41 -0.06 19.13
C GLY A 394 -15.16 -0.75 17.78
N MET A 395 -14.00 -1.40 17.63
CA MET A 395 -13.67 -2.22 16.46
C MET A 395 -12.59 -3.25 16.76
N LEU A 396 -12.77 -4.45 16.20
CA LEU A 396 -11.75 -5.50 16.12
C LEU A 396 -11.17 -5.52 14.70
N VAL A 397 -9.86 -5.35 14.57
CA VAL A 397 -9.11 -5.51 13.31
C VAL A 397 -8.29 -6.79 13.39
N VAL A 398 -8.37 -7.64 12.37
CA VAL A 398 -7.59 -8.88 12.26
C VAL A 398 -6.77 -8.81 10.98
N ASP A 399 -5.47 -8.62 11.14
CA ASP A 399 -4.54 -8.57 10.01
C ASP A 399 -4.09 -9.99 9.61
N GLU A 400 -3.83 -10.18 8.32
CA GLU A 400 -3.55 -11.48 7.72
C GLU A 400 -4.59 -12.55 8.12
N ALA A 401 -5.87 -12.20 7.93
CA ALA A 401 -7.00 -13.02 8.38
C ALA A 401 -7.02 -14.45 7.81
N HIS A 402 -6.24 -14.73 6.76
CA HIS A 402 -6.05 -16.10 6.26
C HIS A 402 -5.48 -17.06 7.32
N PHE A 403 -4.84 -16.55 8.40
CA PHE A 403 -4.40 -17.38 9.52
C PHE A 403 -5.57 -17.99 10.34
N VAL A 404 -6.78 -17.46 10.20
CA VAL A 404 -7.97 -17.93 10.91
C VAL A 404 -8.99 -18.64 10.01
N LYS A 405 -8.60 -19.00 8.77
CA LYS A 405 -9.43 -19.69 7.79
C LYS A 405 -9.86 -21.11 8.18
N ASN A 406 -9.13 -21.78 9.10
CA ASN A 406 -9.51 -23.10 9.62
C ASN A 406 -10.20 -22.94 10.98
N PRO A 407 -11.52 -23.22 11.09
CA PRO A 407 -12.30 -22.99 12.31
C PRO A 407 -11.89 -23.86 13.49
N GLN A 408 -11.21 -24.98 13.26
CA GLN A 408 -10.79 -25.92 14.31
C GLN A 408 -9.50 -25.48 15.03
N THR A 409 -8.82 -24.45 14.52
CA THR A 409 -7.58 -23.97 15.16
C THR A 409 -7.90 -23.11 16.38
N ARG A 410 -7.04 -23.20 17.40
CA ARG A 410 -7.18 -22.43 18.64
C ARG A 410 -7.21 -20.92 18.38
N ARG A 411 -6.46 -20.43 17.37
CA ARG A 411 -6.43 -19.01 16.96
C ARG A 411 -7.75 -18.57 16.34
N SER A 412 -8.35 -19.42 15.50
CA SER A 412 -9.66 -19.14 14.88
C SER A 412 -10.77 -19.09 15.91
N MET A 413 -10.77 -20.01 16.88
CA MET A 413 -11.75 -20.00 17.97
C MET A 413 -11.64 -18.72 18.81
N ALA A 414 -10.43 -18.29 19.18
CA ALA A 414 -10.23 -17.06 19.95
C ALA A 414 -10.71 -15.82 19.18
N VAL A 415 -10.34 -15.69 17.90
CA VAL A 415 -10.78 -14.55 17.07
C VAL A 415 -12.30 -14.59 16.89
N SER A 416 -12.91 -15.76 16.67
CA SER A 416 -14.37 -15.91 16.54
C SER A 416 -15.11 -15.49 17.81
N GLU A 417 -14.59 -15.84 18.98
CA GLU A 417 -15.14 -15.47 20.28
C GLU A 417 -15.11 -13.93 20.46
N TRP A 418 -13.97 -13.29 20.22
CA TRP A 418 -13.84 -11.83 20.30
C TRP A 418 -14.72 -11.11 19.26
N ALA A 419 -14.76 -11.63 18.02
CA ALA A 419 -15.62 -11.10 16.96
C ALA A 419 -17.10 -11.18 17.30
N GLY A 420 -17.54 -12.21 18.06
CA GLY A 420 -18.92 -12.37 18.53
C GLY A 420 -19.37 -11.31 19.52
N HIS A 421 -18.42 -10.60 20.18
CA HIS A 421 -18.70 -9.55 21.16
C HIS A 421 -18.50 -8.13 20.59
N CYS A 422 -18.06 -8.02 19.32
CA CYS A 422 -17.78 -6.74 18.67
C CYS A 422 -18.73 -6.48 17.49
N ASP A 423 -19.35 -5.29 17.45
CA ASP A 423 -20.27 -4.91 16.38
C ASP A 423 -19.55 -4.61 15.07
N ARG A 424 -18.29 -4.16 15.14
CA ARG A 424 -17.47 -3.82 13.98
C ARG A 424 -16.22 -4.69 13.94
N VAL A 425 -16.09 -5.49 12.89
CA VAL A 425 -14.96 -6.41 12.69
C VAL A 425 -14.40 -6.23 11.30
N LEU A 426 -13.11 -5.91 11.22
CA LEU A 426 -12.40 -5.70 9.98
C LEU A 426 -11.31 -6.74 9.80
N PHE A 427 -11.46 -7.61 8.81
CA PHE A 427 -10.45 -8.56 8.39
C PHE A 427 -9.63 -7.98 7.24
N LEU A 428 -8.32 -8.03 7.35
CA LEU A 428 -7.38 -7.61 6.31
C LEU A 428 -6.66 -8.85 5.78
N THR A 429 -6.65 -9.04 4.47
CA THR A 429 -5.90 -10.12 3.84
C THR A 429 -5.60 -9.77 2.38
N GLY A 430 -4.38 -10.09 1.91
CA GLY A 430 -4.03 -9.97 0.48
C GLY A 430 -4.44 -11.20 -0.34
N THR A 431 -4.70 -12.31 0.34
CA THR A 431 -4.94 -13.63 -0.26
C THR A 431 -6.13 -14.34 0.40
N PRO A 432 -7.35 -13.82 0.25
CA PRO A 432 -8.52 -14.37 0.95
C PRO A 432 -8.95 -15.76 0.42
N MET A 433 -8.58 -16.10 -0.82
CA MET A 433 -8.89 -17.37 -1.50
C MET A 433 -7.62 -17.95 -2.10
N GLU A 434 -6.75 -18.56 -1.27
CA GLU A 434 -5.53 -19.20 -1.79
C GLU A 434 -5.81 -20.56 -2.45
N ASN A 435 -6.69 -21.38 -1.85
CA ASN A 435 -6.85 -22.77 -2.27
C ASN A 435 -8.31 -23.22 -2.41
N ARG A 436 -9.28 -22.69 -1.64
CA ARG A 436 -10.67 -23.17 -1.62
C ARG A 436 -11.67 -22.07 -1.27
N VAL A 437 -12.83 -22.13 -1.90
CA VAL A 437 -14.01 -21.30 -1.56
C VAL A 437 -14.42 -21.51 -0.10
N GLU A 438 -14.27 -22.74 0.43
CA GLU A 438 -14.61 -23.08 1.81
C GLU A 438 -13.75 -22.32 2.84
N GLU A 439 -12.49 -22.02 2.54
CA GLU A 439 -11.64 -21.19 3.39
C GLU A 439 -12.19 -19.76 3.50
N PHE A 440 -12.65 -19.21 2.38
CA PHE A 440 -13.30 -17.89 2.34
C PHE A 440 -14.65 -17.92 3.10
N ARG A 441 -15.47 -18.96 2.90
CA ARG A 441 -16.73 -19.14 3.65
C ARG A 441 -16.50 -19.17 5.16
N CYS A 442 -15.41 -19.78 5.63
CA CYS A 442 -15.05 -19.76 7.04
C CYS A 442 -14.82 -18.34 7.58
N LEU A 443 -14.14 -17.47 6.82
CA LEU A 443 -13.97 -16.07 7.19
C LEU A 443 -15.30 -15.31 7.18
N VAL A 444 -16.13 -15.52 6.17
CA VAL A 444 -17.47 -14.92 6.07
C VAL A 444 -18.36 -15.38 7.22
N ARG A 445 -18.29 -16.65 7.61
CA ARG A 445 -19.06 -17.20 8.74
C ARG A 445 -18.74 -16.53 10.08
N ILE A 446 -17.49 -16.15 10.33
CA ILE A 446 -17.09 -15.38 11.53
C ILE A 446 -17.71 -13.97 11.50
N LEU A 447 -17.80 -13.37 10.32
CA LEU A 447 -18.27 -11.98 10.14
C LEU A 447 -19.79 -11.91 10.03
N GLN A 448 -20.37 -12.66 9.12
CA GLN A 448 -21.79 -12.65 8.75
C GLN A 448 -22.27 -14.09 8.53
N PRO A 449 -22.68 -14.82 9.59
CA PRO A 449 -23.08 -16.23 9.50
C PRO A 449 -24.20 -16.49 8.49
N GLU A 450 -25.22 -15.62 8.45
CA GLU A 450 -26.36 -15.74 7.53
C GLU A 450 -25.93 -15.62 6.06
N LEU A 451 -25.00 -14.74 5.76
CA LEU A 451 -24.44 -14.59 4.42
C LEU A 451 -23.61 -15.81 4.02
N ALA A 452 -22.86 -16.39 4.95
CA ALA A 452 -22.05 -17.59 4.70
C ALA A 452 -22.89 -18.81 4.27
N GLU A 453 -24.15 -18.90 4.73
CA GLU A 453 -25.09 -19.95 4.32
C GLU A 453 -25.63 -19.74 2.90
N SER A 454 -25.70 -18.50 2.44
CA SER A 454 -26.17 -18.16 1.09
C SER A 454 -25.10 -18.28 0.00
N VAL A 455 -23.82 -18.35 0.37
CA VAL A 455 -22.70 -18.54 -0.57
C VAL A 455 -22.51 -20.03 -0.84
N ASP A 456 -23.04 -20.52 -1.96
CA ASP A 456 -22.95 -21.94 -2.33
C ASP A 456 -21.56 -22.24 -2.95
N GLU A 457 -21.10 -23.52 -2.86
CA GLU A 457 -19.87 -23.99 -3.51
C GLU A 457 -19.89 -23.74 -5.04
N HIS A 458 -21.08 -23.89 -5.64
CA HIS A 458 -21.29 -23.64 -7.08
C HIS A 458 -21.14 -22.16 -7.46
N ASP A 459 -21.41 -21.21 -6.55
CA ASP A 459 -21.22 -19.78 -6.81
C ASP A 459 -19.72 -19.41 -6.92
N GLY A 460 -18.86 -20.13 -6.20
CA GLY A 460 -17.40 -19.98 -6.32
C GLY A 460 -16.84 -20.50 -7.64
N VAL A 461 -17.39 -21.61 -8.15
CA VAL A 461 -17.05 -22.20 -9.46
C VAL A 461 -17.55 -21.31 -10.60
N ALA A 462 -18.71 -20.67 -10.42
CA ALA A 462 -19.28 -19.77 -11.43
C ALA A 462 -18.42 -18.53 -11.73
N GLY A 463 -17.32 -18.24 -11.01
CA GLY A 463 -16.34 -17.14 -11.26
C GLY A 463 -17.01 -15.80 -11.56
N SER A 464 -18.24 -15.67 -11.17
CA SER A 464 -19.20 -14.89 -11.88
C SER A 464 -19.54 -13.61 -11.14
N LYS A 465 -20.15 -12.72 -11.88
CA LYS A 465 -20.84 -11.54 -11.33
C LYS A 465 -21.78 -11.94 -10.17
N ALA A 466 -22.35 -13.16 -10.15
CA ALA A 466 -23.21 -13.67 -9.11
C ALA A 466 -22.49 -13.83 -7.77
N PHE A 467 -21.33 -14.49 -7.75
CA PHE A 467 -20.50 -14.62 -6.54
C PHE A 467 -20.07 -13.25 -6.00
N ARG A 468 -19.56 -12.37 -6.88
CA ARG A 468 -19.18 -11.00 -6.46
C ARG A 468 -20.36 -10.24 -5.89
N LYS A 469 -21.53 -10.35 -6.50
CA LYS A 469 -22.75 -9.71 -6.00
C LYS A 469 -23.18 -10.28 -4.65
N ALA A 470 -23.09 -11.59 -4.45
CA ALA A 470 -23.43 -12.26 -3.20
C ALA A 470 -22.50 -11.82 -2.05
N VAL A 471 -21.18 -11.73 -2.30
CA VAL A 471 -20.20 -11.37 -1.25
C VAL A 471 -19.96 -9.87 -1.11
N ALA A 472 -20.50 -9.04 -1.99
CA ALA A 472 -20.31 -7.58 -1.98
C ALA A 472 -20.61 -6.89 -0.63
N PRO A 473 -21.59 -7.34 0.18
CA PRO A 473 -21.82 -6.73 1.50
C PRO A 473 -20.70 -6.95 2.50
N VAL A 474 -19.87 -7.99 2.30
CA VAL A 474 -18.84 -8.41 3.26
C VAL A 474 -17.41 -8.29 2.71
N TYR A 475 -17.24 -8.17 1.40
CA TYR A 475 -15.95 -8.30 0.75
C TYR A 475 -15.67 -7.21 -0.27
N LEU A 476 -14.55 -6.50 -0.09
CA LEU A 476 -14.02 -5.53 -1.04
C LEU A 476 -12.61 -5.97 -1.47
N ARG A 477 -12.39 -6.08 -2.79
CA ARG A 477 -11.09 -6.40 -3.37
C ARG A 477 -10.77 -5.49 -4.54
N ARG A 478 -9.52 -4.98 -4.56
CA ARG A 478 -8.96 -4.19 -5.66
C ARG A 478 -7.57 -4.71 -5.98
N ASN A 479 -7.19 -4.62 -7.25
CA ASN A 479 -5.85 -4.96 -7.70
C ASN A 479 -4.99 -3.69 -7.75
N GLN A 480 -3.70 -3.87 -7.58
CA GLN A 480 -2.73 -2.78 -7.59
C GLN A 480 -2.72 -2.04 -8.94
N GLN A 481 -2.75 -2.78 -10.03
CA GLN A 481 -2.75 -2.23 -11.40
C GLN A 481 -3.99 -1.37 -11.72
N ASP A 482 -5.12 -1.63 -11.07
CA ASP A 482 -6.37 -0.92 -11.32
C ASP A 482 -6.45 0.43 -10.59
N VAL A 483 -5.71 0.59 -9.47
CA VAL A 483 -5.84 1.75 -8.56
C VAL A 483 -4.56 2.53 -8.30
N LEU A 484 -3.37 1.98 -8.63
CA LEU A 484 -2.07 2.63 -8.50
C LEU A 484 -1.41 2.79 -9.87
N THR A 485 -1.89 3.76 -10.62
CA THR A 485 -1.40 4.05 -11.97
C THR A 485 -0.03 4.74 -11.98
N GLU A 486 0.41 5.28 -10.84
CA GLU A 486 1.71 5.94 -10.66
C GLU A 486 2.85 5.01 -10.28
N LEU A 487 2.58 3.71 -10.01
CA LEU A 487 3.66 2.78 -9.68
C LEU A 487 4.58 2.57 -10.89
N PRO A 488 5.90 2.63 -10.67
CA PRO A 488 6.87 2.32 -11.71
C PRO A 488 6.70 0.90 -12.24
N ALA A 489 7.24 0.64 -13.42
CA ALA A 489 7.21 -0.68 -14.03
C ALA A 489 7.84 -1.74 -13.13
N LEU A 490 7.20 -2.91 -13.06
CA LEU A 490 7.73 -4.11 -12.45
C LEU A 490 8.25 -5.02 -13.57
N GLN A 491 9.55 -5.27 -13.58
CA GLN A 491 10.20 -6.11 -14.58
C GLN A 491 10.57 -7.45 -13.97
N HIS A 492 10.09 -8.55 -14.54
CA HIS A 492 10.45 -9.90 -14.13
C HIS A 492 11.38 -10.52 -15.15
N THR A 493 12.51 -11.03 -14.69
CA THR A 493 13.51 -11.74 -15.50
C THR A 493 13.79 -13.10 -14.88
N ASP A 494 13.60 -14.15 -15.69
CA ASP A 494 14.00 -15.50 -15.34
C ASP A 494 15.45 -15.71 -15.81
N GLU A 495 16.37 -15.80 -14.87
CA GLU A 495 17.81 -16.00 -15.10
C GLU A 495 18.10 -17.49 -15.16
N TRP A 496 18.21 -18.02 -16.38
CA TRP A 496 18.45 -19.42 -16.63
C TRP A 496 19.95 -19.72 -16.74
N GLU A 497 20.49 -20.44 -15.78
CA GLU A 497 21.89 -20.83 -15.74
C GLU A 497 22.07 -22.33 -16.07
N GLU A 498 23.14 -22.66 -16.78
CA GLU A 498 23.55 -24.05 -16.95
C GLU A 498 24.26 -24.52 -15.66
N PRO A 499 23.81 -25.64 -15.05
CA PRO A 499 24.43 -26.12 -13.83
C PRO A 499 25.88 -26.52 -14.09
N SER A 500 26.78 -26.20 -13.15
CA SER A 500 28.14 -26.73 -13.20
C SER A 500 28.15 -28.26 -13.04
N ALA A 501 29.23 -28.91 -13.46
CA ALA A 501 29.38 -30.37 -13.28
C ALA A 501 29.20 -30.82 -11.81
N GLN A 502 29.61 -29.97 -10.86
CA GLN A 502 29.41 -30.19 -9.45
C GLN A 502 27.96 -29.98 -8.99
N ASP A 503 27.28 -29.00 -9.54
CA ASP A 503 25.86 -28.80 -9.28
C ASP A 503 25.01 -29.97 -9.81
N GLU A 504 25.33 -30.48 -11.03
CA GLU A 504 24.71 -31.68 -11.55
C GLU A 504 24.97 -32.94 -10.70
N GLU A 505 26.18 -33.12 -10.18
CA GLU A 505 26.49 -34.25 -9.31
C GLU A 505 25.66 -34.17 -8.02
N ALA A 506 25.63 -33.01 -7.36
CA ALA A 506 24.83 -32.78 -6.17
C ALA A 506 23.33 -32.97 -6.44
N TYR A 507 22.85 -32.53 -7.61
CA TYR A 507 21.47 -32.73 -8.04
C TYR A 507 21.14 -34.22 -8.23
N ARG A 508 21.98 -34.96 -8.96
CA ARG A 508 21.80 -36.41 -9.15
C ARG A 508 21.81 -37.18 -7.84
N GLU A 509 22.64 -36.77 -6.90
CA GLU A 509 22.68 -37.36 -5.54
C GLU A 509 21.36 -37.09 -4.79
N ALA A 510 20.86 -35.86 -4.83
CA ALA A 510 19.59 -35.49 -4.21
C ALA A 510 18.38 -36.25 -4.84
N VAL A 511 18.38 -36.46 -6.18
CA VAL A 511 17.37 -37.24 -6.89
C VAL A 511 17.44 -38.71 -6.47
N ARG A 512 18.63 -39.34 -6.40
CA ARG A 512 18.78 -40.73 -5.92
C ARG A 512 18.26 -40.89 -4.48
N ALA A 513 18.52 -39.89 -3.63
CA ALA A 513 18.02 -39.87 -2.25
C ALA A 513 16.52 -39.62 -2.12
N GLY A 514 15.83 -39.25 -3.21
CA GLY A 514 14.42 -38.87 -3.20
C GLY A 514 14.16 -37.62 -2.37
N ASN A 515 15.17 -36.76 -2.20
CA ASN A 515 15.08 -35.59 -1.33
C ASN A 515 14.78 -34.33 -2.13
N PHE A 516 13.49 -34.00 -2.22
CA PHE A 516 13.02 -32.82 -2.96
C PHE A 516 13.64 -31.50 -2.50
N MET A 517 13.79 -31.30 -1.19
CA MET A 517 14.40 -30.07 -0.66
C MET A 517 15.88 -29.97 -0.96
N ALA A 518 16.60 -31.10 -1.02
CA ALA A 518 17.99 -31.13 -1.47
C ALA A 518 18.10 -30.85 -2.97
N MET A 519 17.17 -31.34 -3.81
CA MET A 519 17.11 -31.02 -5.23
C MET A 519 16.99 -29.51 -5.49
N ARG A 520 16.16 -28.81 -4.75
CA ARG A 520 15.92 -27.35 -4.89
C ARG A 520 17.14 -26.50 -4.56
N ARG A 521 18.05 -26.98 -3.73
CA ARG A 521 19.26 -26.26 -3.30
C ARG A 521 20.57 -26.88 -3.82
N ALA A 522 20.46 -27.87 -4.68
CA ALA A 522 21.63 -28.57 -5.22
C ALA A 522 22.63 -27.63 -5.91
N ALA A 523 22.13 -26.61 -6.61
CA ALA A 523 22.95 -25.58 -7.26
C ALA A 523 23.71 -24.66 -6.29
N TYR A 524 23.48 -24.77 -4.99
CA TYR A 524 24.18 -24.01 -3.93
C TYR A 524 25.03 -24.91 -3.03
N ALA A 525 25.06 -26.23 -3.29
CA ALA A 525 25.74 -27.19 -2.44
C ALA A 525 27.26 -26.96 -2.39
N ARG A 526 27.84 -26.42 -3.46
CA ARG A 526 29.28 -26.08 -3.55
C ARG A 526 29.44 -24.61 -3.98
N PRO A 527 29.42 -23.65 -3.04
CA PRO A 527 29.37 -22.22 -3.33
C PRO A 527 30.49 -21.70 -4.26
N GLU A 528 31.67 -22.32 -4.25
CA GLU A 528 32.82 -21.92 -5.07
C GLU A 528 32.66 -22.27 -6.57
N ARG A 529 31.63 -23.02 -6.94
CA ARG A 529 31.40 -23.53 -8.29
C ARG A 529 29.91 -23.38 -8.70
N SER A 530 29.12 -22.61 -7.95
CA SER A 530 27.70 -22.42 -8.19
C SER A 530 27.44 -21.37 -9.27
N ALA A 531 26.88 -21.78 -10.42
CA ALA A 531 26.50 -20.87 -11.48
C ALA A 531 25.46 -19.83 -11.02
N LYS A 532 24.51 -20.22 -10.16
CA LYS A 532 23.54 -19.28 -9.59
C LYS A 532 24.17 -18.23 -8.67
N LEU A 533 25.20 -18.58 -7.90
CA LEU A 533 25.91 -17.61 -7.06
C LEU A 533 26.79 -16.68 -7.89
N ASP A 534 27.36 -17.16 -9.01
CA ASP A 534 28.08 -16.30 -9.94
C ASP A 534 27.13 -15.28 -10.55
N ARG A 535 25.95 -15.72 -11.02
CA ARG A 535 24.92 -14.80 -11.54
C ARG A 535 24.41 -13.81 -10.49
N LEU A 536 24.22 -14.26 -9.24
CA LEU A 536 23.83 -13.39 -8.13
C LEU A 536 24.86 -12.27 -7.91
N ARG A 537 26.17 -12.60 -7.96
CA ARG A 537 27.25 -11.59 -7.85
C ARG A 537 27.23 -10.60 -8.99
N GLU A 538 27.01 -11.06 -10.23
CA GLU A 538 26.91 -10.18 -11.39
C GLU A 538 25.76 -9.18 -11.26
N ILE A 539 24.55 -9.65 -10.91
CA ILE A 539 23.38 -8.78 -10.71
C ILE A 539 23.63 -7.77 -9.57
N ALA A 540 24.25 -8.22 -8.46
CA ALA A 540 24.57 -7.34 -7.35
C ALA A 540 25.64 -6.29 -7.74
N ALA A 541 26.62 -6.65 -8.56
CA ALA A 541 27.63 -5.73 -9.07
C ALA A 541 27.01 -4.70 -10.05
N GLU A 542 26.15 -5.12 -10.97
CA GLU A 542 25.37 -4.21 -11.83
C GLU A 542 24.52 -3.21 -11.00
N ALA A 543 23.86 -3.72 -9.95
CA ALA A 543 23.10 -2.86 -9.05
C ALA A 543 24.01 -1.87 -8.30
N ALA A 544 25.22 -2.28 -7.92
CA ALA A 544 26.19 -1.42 -7.26
C ALA A 544 26.68 -0.28 -8.16
N GLU A 545 26.99 -0.56 -9.43
CA GLU A 545 27.37 0.44 -10.43
C GLU A 545 26.28 1.53 -10.60
N ASN A 546 25.01 1.15 -10.42
CA ASN A 546 23.88 2.06 -10.54
C ASN A 546 23.40 2.62 -9.19
N GLY A 547 24.09 2.38 -8.08
CA GLY A 547 23.72 2.85 -6.75
C GLY A 547 22.39 2.27 -6.23
N LEU A 548 21.92 1.12 -6.80
CA LEU A 548 20.65 0.51 -6.47
C LEU A 548 20.76 -0.42 -5.25
N LYS A 549 19.72 -0.45 -4.45
CA LYS A 549 19.63 -1.38 -3.30
C LYS A 549 18.99 -2.70 -3.71
N VAL A 550 19.54 -3.79 -3.19
CA VAL A 550 19.18 -5.16 -3.54
C VAL A 550 18.61 -5.89 -2.34
N VAL A 551 17.54 -6.66 -2.54
CA VAL A 551 17.05 -7.64 -1.58
C VAL A 551 17.17 -9.04 -2.17
N VAL A 552 17.82 -9.95 -1.44
CA VAL A 552 18.02 -11.37 -1.82
C VAL A 552 17.12 -12.25 -0.96
N PHE A 553 16.24 -13.01 -1.60
CA PHE A 553 15.35 -13.94 -0.93
C PHE A 553 15.68 -15.40 -1.23
N SER A 554 15.62 -16.23 -0.20
CA SER A 554 15.64 -17.69 -0.30
C SER A 554 14.75 -18.33 0.77
N ALA A 555 14.16 -19.49 0.47
CA ALA A 555 13.49 -20.32 1.46
C ALA A 555 14.49 -20.99 2.43
N PHE A 556 15.75 -21.13 2.00
CA PHE A 556 16.78 -21.92 2.68
C PHE A 556 17.81 -21.03 3.36
N ARG A 557 18.09 -21.32 4.63
CA ARG A 557 19.07 -20.57 5.44
C ARG A 557 20.52 -20.82 5.01
N ASP A 558 20.81 -22.03 4.55
CA ASP A 558 22.12 -22.42 4.02
C ASP A 558 22.41 -21.74 2.66
N VAL A 559 21.39 -21.57 1.81
CA VAL A 559 21.51 -20.77 0.57
C VAL A 559 21.77 -19.31 0.89
N LEU A 560 21.09 -18.72 1.86
CA LEU A 560 21.37 -17.34 2.30
C LEU A 560 22.78 -17.19 2.87
N ALA A 561 23.26 -18.16 3.62
CA ALA A 561 24.64 -18.15 4.13
C ALA A 561 25.67 -18.25 2.99
N ALA A 562 25.39 -19.07 1.96
CA ALA A 562 26.22 -19.16 0.77
C ALA A 562 26.23 -17.86 -0.04
N ALA A 563 25.05 -17.24 -0.22
CA ALA A 563 24.91 -15.94 -0.87
C ALA A 563 25.64 -14.84 -0.08
N GLN A 564 25.52 -14.84 1.25
CA GLN A 564 26.24 -13.90 2.12
C GLN A 564 27.76 -13.99 1.92
N LYS A 565 28.28 -15.20 1.93
CA LYS A 565 29.73 -15.43 1.70
C LYS A 565 30.13 -14.98 0.29
N ALA A 566 29.36 -15.33 -0.73
CA ALA A 566 29.68 -14.98 -2.11
C ALA A 566 29.70 -13.46 -2.35
N LEU A 567 28.85 -12.71 -1.65
CA LEU A 567 28.78 -11.25 -1.72
C LEU A 567 29.84 -10.57 -0.84
N ALA A 568 30.25 -11.18 0.29
CA ALA A 568 31.24 -10.62 1.21
C ALA A 568 32.65 -10.57 0.61
N ASP A 569 32.97 -11.45 -0.33
CA ASP A 569 34.31 -11.46 -1.00
C ASP A 569 34.54 -10.19 -1.86
N GLY A 570 33.52 -9.34 -2.06
CA GLY A 570 33.60 -8.04 -2.73
C GLY A 570 33.04 -6.87 -1.93
N THR A 571 32.65 -7.06 -0.66
CA THR A 571 31.97 -6.04 0.16
C THR A 571 32.60 -5.94 1.56
N VAL A 572 32.71 -4.72 2.11
CA VAL A 572 33.14 -4.51 3.50
C VAL A 572 31.93 -4.77 4.44
N PRO A 573 32.08 -5.56 5.53
CA PRO A 573 31.05 -5.72 6.55
C PRO A 573 30.59 -4.36 7.13
N ALA A 574 29.31 -4.20 7.40
CA ALA A 574 28.75 -2.92 7.88
C ALA A 574 29.40 -2.39 9.17
N ALA A 575 29.93 -3.29 10.03
CA ALA A 575 30.65 -2.93 11.26
C ALA A 575 32.01 -2.28 10.96
N GLU A 576 32.76 -2.79 9.98
CA GLU A 576 34.08 -2.24 9.60
C GLU A 576 33.92 -0.91 8.80
N ALA A 577 32.81 -0.74 8.05
CA ALA A 577 32.52 0.50 7.36
C ALA A 577 32.17 1.65 8.34
N ALA A 578 31.56 1.35 9.50
CA ALA A 578 31.29 2.34 10.54
C ALA A 578 32.59 2.78 11.24
N GLU A 579 33.51 1.87 11.55
CA GLU A 579 34.83 2.19 12.12
C GLU A 579 35.69 2.96 11.11
N ALA A 580 35.62 2.64 9.81
CA ALA A 580 36.37 3.37 8.77
C ALA A 580 35.81 4.80 8.57
N ALA A 581 34.51 5.02 8.72
CA ALA A 581 33.90 6.35 8.66
C ALA A 581 34.29 7.21 9.89
N GLU A 582 34.35 6.62 11.08
CA GLU A 582 34.78 7.31 12.30
C GLU A 582 36.29 7.64 12.30
N ALA A 583 37.11 6.81 11.62
CA ALA A 583 38.54 7.07 11.43
C ALA A 583 38.82 8.13 10.33
N ALA A 584 37.93 8.30 9.37
CA ALA A 584 38.05 9.28 8.28
C ALA A 584 37.75 10.73 8.71
N GLU A 585 36.96 10.95 9.77
CA GLU A 585 36.72 12.29 10.33
C GLU A 585 37.93 12.90 11.03
N THR A 586 39.00 12.12 11.28
CA THR A 586 40.19 12.57 12.01
C THR A 586 41.42 12.92 11.15
N VAL A 587 41.35 12.80 9.81
CA VAL A 587 42.46 13.13 8.91
C VAL A 587 42.07 14.14 7.86
N HIS A 588 42.66 15.34 7.93
CA HIS A 588 42.49 16.44 6.99
C HIS A 588 42.82 16.08 5.52
N ALA A 589 41.91 16.49 4.69
CA ALA A 589 42.07 17.04 3.31
C ALA A 589 43.19 16.50 2.42
N ASP A 590 42.71 16.05 1.26
CA ASP A 590 43.40 15.91 -0.02
C ASP A 590 43.83 14.48 -0.41
N ARG A 591 42.80 13.64 -0.64
CA ARG A 591 42.83 12.56 -1.63
C ARG A 591 41.40 12.15 -1.95
N THR A 592 40.91 12.53 -3.12
CA THR A 592 39.74 11.89 -3.74
C THR A 592 40.11 10.45 -4.08
N VAL A 593 39.86 9.55 -3.15
CA VAL A 593 39.79 8.12 -3.40
C VAL A 593 38.29 7.79 -3.33
N ASP A 594 37.76 7.23 -4.43
CA ASP A 594 36.39 6.72 -4.51
C ASP A 594 36.13 5.71 -3.39
N ALA A 595 35.79 6.18 -2.20
CA ALA A 595 35.37 5.38 -1.04
C ALA A 595 33.88 4.97 -1.13
N ASP A 596 33.22 5.23 -2.27
CA ASP A 596 31.76 5.19 -2.41
C ASP A 596 31.22 3.88 -3.00
N ASN A 597 32.05 2.84 -3.23
CA ASN A 597 31.61 1.63 -3.92
C ASN A 597 31.75 0.32 -3.12
N THR A 598 31.74 0.38 -1.78
CA THR A 598 31.72 -0.83 -0.95
C THR A 598 30.28 -1.18 -0.57
N ALA A 599 29.75 -2.27 -1.14
CA ALA A 599 28.42 -2.77 -0.83
C ALA A 599 28.24 -3.08 0.66
N ARG A 600 27.29 -2.43 1.30
CA ARG A 600 26.92 -2.73 2.70
C ARG A 600 25.97 -3.92 2.74
N LEU A 601 26.35 -4.96 3.49
CA LEU A 601 25.59 -6.21 3.59
C LEU A 601 24.82 -6.29 4.90
N PHE A 602 23.48 -6.49 4.80
CA PHE A 602 22.57 -6.58 5.93
C PHE A 602 21.92 -7.96 6.02
N GLY A 603 21.65 -8.43 7.22
CA GLY A 603 20.99 -9.73 7.45
C GLY A 603 21.97 -10.86 7.74
N PRO A 604 21.58 -12.15 7.54
CA PRO A 604 20.28 -12.60 7.01
C PRO A 604 19.11 -12.47 8.02
N ILE A 605 17.99 -11.97 7.55
CA ILE A 605 16.72 -11.99 8.28
C ILE A 605 16.14 -13.41 8.21
N SER A 606 15.90 -14.05 9.34
CA SER A 606 15.30 -15.40 9.42
C SER A 606 14.31 -15.51 10.55
N GLY A 607 13.58 -16.64 10.62
CA GLY A 607 12.63 -16.91 11.69
C GLY A 607 13.22 -16.85 13.11
N SER A 608 14.53 -17.13 13.26
CA SER A 608 15.24 -17.07 14.54
C SER A 608 15.63 -15.67 15.01
N VAL A 609 15.59 -14.65 14.11
CA VAL A 609 15.90 -13.25 14.47
C VAL A 609 14.67 -12.62 15.16
N PRO A 610 14.83 -11.98 16.31
CA PRO A 610 13.71 -11.31 17.00
C PRO A 610 13.06 -10.23 16.13
N PRO A 611 11.74 -10.01 16.22
CA PRO A 611 11.01 -9.03 15.37
C PRO A 611 11.60 -7.62 15.43
N ALA A 612 12.00 -7.12 16.60
CA ALA A 612 12.63 -5.80 16.75
C ALA A 612 13.93 -5.68 15.96
N ARG A 613 14.78 -6.74 16.01
CA ARG A 613 16.04 -6.75 15.26
C ARG A 613 15.83 -6.86 13.76
N ARG A 614 14.80 -7.60 13.30
CA ARG A 614 14.45 -7.64 11.87
C ARG A 614 14.07 -6.27 11.35
N GLN A 615 13.23 -5.55 12.11
CA GLN A 615 12.82 -4.19 11.74
C GLN A 615 14.02 -3.25 11.73
N GLN A 616 14.90 -3.32 12.72
CA GLN A 616 16.12 -2.50 12.75
C GLN A 616 17.01 -2.76 11.53
N LEU A 617 17.23 -4.02 11.14
CA LEU A 617 18.01 -4.36 9.94
C LEU A 617 17.42 -3.75 8.66
N VAL A 618 16.09 -3.71 8.55
CA VAL A 618 15.40 -3.08 7.41
C VAL A 618 15.52 -1.56 7.47
N ASP A 619 15.40 -0.96 8.64
CA ASP A 619 15.56 0.47 8.84
C ASP A 619 17.00 0.91 8.51
N ASP A 620 18.01 0.16 9.00
CA ASP A 620 19.44 0.40 8.72
C ASP A 620 19.76 0.25 7.22
N PHE A 621 19.20 -0.78 6.57
CA PHE A 621 19.29 -0.98 5.13
C PHE A 621 18.65 0.19 4.34
N ALA A 622 17.48 0.64 4.76
CA ALA A 622 16.80 1.76 4.11
C ALA A 622 17.56 3.08 4.27
N ALA A 623 18.18 3.30 5.45
CA ALA A 623 18.96 4.51 5.75
C ALA A 623 20.38 4.50 5.14
N ALA A 624 20.90 3.33 4.76
CA ALA A 624 22.26 3.23 4.18
C ALA A 624 22.38 4.08 2.92
N PRO A 625 23.38 4.94 2.76
CA PRO A 625 23.60 5.67 1.52
C PRO A 625 24.13 4.72 0.42
N GLY A 626 23.73 5.02 -0.84
CA GLY A 626 24.19 4.28 -2.02
C GLY A 626 23.73 2.82 -2.07
N HIS A 627 24.56 1.97 -2.67
CA HIS A 627 24.29 0.55 -2.81
C HIS A 627 24.32 -0.19 -1.47
N ALA A 628 23.35 -1.08 -1.28
CA ALA A 628 23.27 -1.96 -0.11
C ALA A 628 22.54 -3.25 -0.49
N VAL A 629 22.89 -4.36 0.17
CA VAL A 629 22.25 -5.66 -0.04
C VAL A 629 21.66 -6.18 1.27
N LEU A 630 20.38 -6.54 1.25
CA LEU A 630 19.68 -7.17 2.36
C LEU A 630 19.36 -8.63 2.03
N LEU A 631 19.80 -9.56 2.89
CA LEU A 631 19.44 -10.97 2.76
C LEU A 631 18.28 -11.32 3.69
N ALA A 632 17.30 -12.04 3.17
CA ALA A 632 16.13 -12.41 3.95
C ALA A 632 15.58 -13.79 3.57
N GLN A 633 15.23 -14.60 4.57
CA GLN A 633 14.45 -15.80 4.34
C GLN A 633 13.04 -15.39 3.89
N ILE A 634 12.58 -15.95 2.76
CA ILE A 634 11.41 -15.45 2.05
C ILE A 634 10.14 -15.43 2.93
N GLU A 635 9.92 -16.43 3.76
CA GLU A 635 8.81 -16.47 4.71
C GLU A 635 8.96 -15.45 5.85
N ALA A 636 10.17 -15.25 6.37
CA ALA A 636 10.44 -14.33 7.47
C ALA A 636 10.53 -12.86 7.01
N GLY A 637 11.06 -12.63 5.82
CA GLY A 637 11.13 -11.31 5.16
C GLY A 637 9.85 -10.94 4.43
N GLY A 638 9.09 -11.93 3.95
CA GLY A 638 7.84 -11.74 3.20
C GLY A 638 6.65 -11.28 4.04
N VAL A 639 6.73 -11.23 5.37
CA VAL A 639 5.60 -10.83 6.24
C VAL A 639 5.91 -9.51 6.96
N GLY A 640 5.23 -8.44 6.54
CA GLY A 640 5.09 -7.18 7.28
C GLY A 640 6.28 -6.22 7.30
N LEU A 641 7.43 -6.57 6.73
CA LEU A 641 8.59 -5.67 6.62
C LEU A 641 8.44 -4.76 5.39
N ASN A 642 8.85 -3.51 5.51
CA ASN A 642 8.81 -2.54 4.40
C ASN A 642 10.19 -2.44 3.74
N MET A 643 10.33 -2.95 2.52
CA MET A 643 11.59 -2.99 1.77
C MET A 643 11.55 -2.12 0.50
N GLN A 644 10.73 -1.07 0.49
CA GLN A 644 10.57 -0.19 -0.68
C GLN A 644 11.84 0.58 -1.07
N ALA A 645 12.86 0.61 -0.21
CA ALA A 645 14.16 1.14 -0.57
C ALA A 645 14.89 0.31 -1.63
N ALA A 646 14.50 -0.98 -1.81
CA ALA A 646 15.09 -1.86 -2.81
C ALA A 646 14.46 -1.65 -4.19
N SER A 647 15.30 -1.54 -5.21
CA SER A 647 14.91 -1.50 -6.63
C SER A 647 15.25 -2.80 -7.36
N VAL A 648 16.03 -3.67 -6.74
CA VAL A 648 16.39 -5.00 -7.28
C VAL A 648 16.01 -6.07 -6.27
N VAL A 649 15.27 -7.08 -6.72
CA VAL A 649 14.85 -8.24 -5.94
C VAL A 649 15.42 -9.50 -6.58
N ILE A 650 16.18 -10.29 -5.85
CA ILE A 650 16.73 -11.56 -6.32
C ILE A 650 16.05 -12.72 -5.58
N LEU A 651 15.42 -13.61 -6.32
CA LEU A 651 14.84 -14.85 -5.83
C LEU A 651 15.81 -16.00 -6.15
N CYS A 652 16.46 -16.58 -5.14
CA CYS A 652 17.45 -17.62 -5.34
C CYS A 652 16.90 -18.92 -5.93
N GLU A 653 15.62 -19.21 -5.72
CA GLU A 653 14.93 -20.38 -6.23
C GLU A 653 13.43 -20.13 -6.41
N PRO A 654 12.74 -20.86 -7.32
CA PRO A 654 11.29 -20.73 -7.49
C PRO A 654 10.56 -21.28 -6.27
N GLN A 655 9.47 -20.62 -5.87
CA GLN A 655 8.68 -21.04 -4.71
C GLN A 655 7.54 -21.97 -5.12
N LEU A 656 7.15 -22.92 -4.25
CA LEU A 656 6.05 -23.85 -4.50
C LEU A 656 4.70 -23.13 -4.63
N LYS A 657 4.57 -21.97 -3.98
CA LYS A 657 3.39 -21.14 -4.00
C LYS A 657 3.72 -19.78 -4.64
N PRO A 658 3.13 -19.43 -5.79
CA PRO A 658 3.32 -18.12 -6.42
C PRO A 658 3.02 -16.96 -5.48
N THR A 659 2.07 -17.12 -4.56
CA THR A 659 1.69 -16.11 -3.57
C THR A 659 2.86 -15.69 -2.67
N VAL A 660 3.78 -16.61 -2.34
CA VAL A 660 4.97 -16.31 -1.53
C VAL A 660 5.94 -15.40 -2.27
N GLU A 661 6.18 -15.66 -3.57
CA GLU A 661 6.99 -14.78 -4.43
C GLU A 661 6.34 -13.40 -4.57
N HIS A 662 5.04 -13.36 -4.88
CA HIS A 662 4.30 -12.11 -4.99
C HIS A 662 4.33 -11.31 -3.68
N GLN A 663 4.23 -11.98 -2.52
CA GLN A 663 4.34 -11.32 -1.22
C GLN A 663 5.72 -10.71 -0.98
N ALA A 664 6.78 -11.42 -1.34
CA ALA A 664 8.15 -10.94 -1.20
C ALA A 664 8.41 -9.73 -2.12
N VAL A 665 8.02 -9.81 -3.38
CA VAL A 665 8.15 -8.72 -4.36
C VAL A 665 7.32 -7.49 -3.94
N ALA A 666 6.11 -7.67 -3.45
CA ALA A 666 5.25 -6.59 -2.98
C ALA A 666 5.79 -5.85 -1.74
N ARG A 667 6.89 -6.31 -1.12
CA ARG A 667 7.60 -5.55 -0.07
C ARG A 667 8.50 -4.46 -0.65
N ALA A 668 9.02 -4.66 -1.86
CA ALA A 668 9.80 -3.68 -2.61
C ALA A 668 8.89 -2.87 -3.56
N HIS A 669 8.05 -3.54 -4.36
CA HIS A 669 7.11 -2.91 -5.29
C HIS A 669 5.78 -2.63 -4.60
N ARG A 670 5.66 -1.45 -4.03
CA ARG A 670 4.48 -1.02 -3.28
C ARG A 670 4.28 0.48 -3.37
N MET A 671 3.14 0.95 -2.89
CA MET A 671 2.83 2.38 -2.78
C MET A 671 4.00 3.16 -2.16
N GLY A 672 4.47 4.17 -2.86
CA GLY A 672 5.65 4.96 -2.50
C GLY A 672 6.95 4.50 -3.14
N GLN A 673 6.95 3.44 -3.97
CA GLN A 673 8.08 3.11 -4.82
C GLN A 673 8.16 4.11 -5.99
N VAL A 674 9.31 4.74 -6.16
CA VAL A 674 9.55 5.77 -7.19
C VAL A 674 10.45 5.26 -8.33
N ARG A 675 11.14 4.14 -8.13
CA ARG A 675 12.02 3.50 -9.12
C ARG A 675 11.40 2.23 -9.67
N SER A 676 11.71 1.89 -10.92
CA SER A 676 11.38 0.59 -11.49
C SER A 676 11.97 -0.52 -10.63
N VAL A 677 11.17 -1.55 -10.35
CA VAL A 677 11.64 -2.71 -9.59
C VAL A 677 11.95 -3.84 -10.56
N GLN A 678 13.20 -4.31 -10.50
CA GLN A 678 13.68 -5.45 -11.25
C GLN A 678 13.63 -6.69 -10.36
N VAL A 679 13.00 -7.75 -10.83
CA VAL A 679 12.92 -9.04 -10.12
C VAL A 679 13.65 -10.07 -10.94
N HIS A 680 14.73 -10.58 -10.41
CA HIS A 680 15.55 -11.63 -11.00
C HIS A 680 15.29 -12.95 -10.27
N ARG A 681 14.81 -13.95 -10.98
CA ARG A 681 14.61 -15.30 -10.43
C ARG A 681 15.65 -16.24 -11.00
N LEU A 682 16.55 -16.70 -10.12
CA LEU A 682 17.67 -17.58 -10.49
C LEU A 682 17.19 -19.01 -10.68
N LEU A 683 17.39 -19.55 -11.87
CA LEU A 683 16.90 -20.86 -12.30
C LEU A 683 18.02 -21.70 -12.90
N CYS A 684 17.99 -23.03 -12.70
CA CYS A 684 18.86 -23.96 -13.39
C CYS A 684 18.10 -24.75 -14.46
N THR A 685 18.73 -24.88 -15.64
CA THR A 685 18.22 -25.72 -16.72
C THR A 685 18.33 -27.21 -16.38
N GLY A 686 17.47 -28.04 -16.96
CA GLY A 686 17.55 -29.48 -16.85
C GLY A 686 17.26 -30.10 -15.48
N GLY A 687 16.66 -29.32 -14.54
CA GLY A 687 16.45 -29.76 -13.15
C GLY A 687 15.06 -29.44 -12.60
N VAL A 688 14.96 -29.47 -11.26
CA VAL A 688 13.73 -29.24 -10.51
C VAL A 688 13.13 -27.86 -10.77
N ASP A 689 13.95 -26.82 -11.03
CA ASP A 689 13.50 -25.46 -11.25
C ASP A 689 12.65 -25.37 -12.53
N GLU A 690 13.10 -26.00 -13.61
CA GLU A 690 12.35 -26.05 -14.87
C GLU A 690 10.99 -26.74 -14.72
N ARG A 691 10.94 -27.80 -13.91
CA ARG A 691 9.69 -28.51 -13.59
C ARG A 691 8.74 -27.64 -12.79
N LEU A 692 9.26 -26.97 -11.76
CA LEU A 692 8.47 -26.08 -10.91
C LEU A 692 7.91 -24.92 -11.69
N VAL A 693 8.73 -24.21 -12.48
CA VAL A 693 8.28 -23.06 -13.28
C VAL A 693 7.17 -23.49 -14.24
N ARG A 694 7.35 -24.60 -14.99
CA ARG A 694 6.34 -25.12 -15.91
C ARG A 694 5.01 -25.46 -15.19
N MET A 695 5.08 -26.03 -13.99
CA MET A 695 3.89 -26.37 -13.20
C MET A 695 3.22 -25.12 -12.61
N LEU A 696 4.01 -24.15 -12.17
CA LEU A 696 3.52 -22.87 -11.65
C LEU A 696 2.83 -22.05 -12.75
N GLU A 697 3.37 -22.00 -13.95
CA GLU A 697 2.74 -21.36 -15.11
C GLU A 697 1.38 -21.98 -15.45
N ASN A 698 1.28 -23.31 -15.40
CA ASN A 698 0.03 -24.00 -15.62
C ASN A 698 -1.00 -23.68 -14.49
N LYS A 699 -0.57 -23.63 -13.23
CA LYS A 699 -1.42 -23.21 -12.11
C LYS A 699 -1.84 -21.74 -12.23
N SER A 700 -0.94 -20.84 -12.61
CA SER A 700 -1.24 -19.43 -12.81
C SER A 700 -2.21 -19.21 -13.96
N ARG A 701 -2.01 -19.89 -15.10
CA ARG A 701 -2.95 -19.83 -16.25
C ARG A 701 -4.33 -20.36 -15.88
N LEU A 702 -4.40 -21.44 -15.12
CA LEU A 702 -5.66 -21.95 -14.58
C LEU A 702 -6.30 -20.96 -13.62
N PHE A 703 -5.54 -20.37 -12.72
CA PHE A 703 -6.04 -19.36 -11.77
C PHE A 703 -6.51 -18.08 -12.50
N ASP A 704 -5.77 -17.57 -13.47
CA ASP A 704 -6.16 -16.41 -14.28
C ASP A 704 -7.36 -16.71 -15.19
N ALA A 705 -7.43 -17.92 -15.75
CA ALA A 705 -8.59 -18.39 -16.50
C ALA A 705 -9.81 -18.57 -15.57
N TYR A 706 -9.59 -19.04 -14.34
CA TYR A 706 -10.62 -19.21 -13.31
C TYR A 706 -11.14 -17.85 -12.82
N ALA A 707 -10.25 -16.91 -12.59
CA ALA A 707 -10.61 -15.55 -12.20
C ALA A 707 -11.29 -14.75 -13.33
N ARG A 708 -11.00 -15.08 -14.61
CA ARG A 708 -11.51 -14.38 -15.79
C ARG A 708 -12.60 -15.12 -16.57
N ARG A 709 -12.69 -16.47 -16.51
CA ARG A 709 -13.66 -17.28 -17.30
C ARG A 709 -14.09 -18.53 -16.55
N SER A 710 -15.29 -18.52 -16.04
CA SER A 710 -15.88 -19.67 -15.31
C SER A 710 -16.43 -20.81 -16.20
N ALA A 711 -16.40 -20.69 -17.53
CA ALA A 711 -17.06 -21.67 -18.42
C ALA A 711 -16.19 -22.87 -18.83
N VAL A 712 -14.88 -22.88 -18.53
CA VAL A 712 -13.95 -23.94 -18.97
C VAL A 712 -13.63 -24.95 -17.85
N ALA A 713 -13.92 -24.62 -16.58
CA ALA A 713 -13.60 -25.47 -15.44
C ALA A 713 -14.48 -26.74 -15.33
N GLU A 714 -15.67 -26.74 -15.93
CA GLU A 714 -16.55 -27.93 -15.93
C GLU A 714 -16.05 -29.06 -16.84
N ALA A 715 -15.08 -28.81 -17.72
CA ALA A 715 -14.63 -29.76 -18.75
C ALA A 715 -13.30 -30.47 -18.45
N THR A 716 -12.63 -30.18 -17.32
CA THR A 716 -11.30 -30.76 -17.06
C THR A 716 -11.27 -31.51 -15.71
N PRO A 717 -11.35 -32.85 -15.71
CA PRO A 717 -11.32 -33.68 -14.48
C PRO A 717 -9.99 -33.61 -13.72
N ASP A 718 -8.93 -33.06 -14.29
CA ASP A 718 -7.58 -33.01 -13.73
C ASP A 718 -7.26 -31.75 -12.88
N ALA A 719 -8.23 -30.86 -12.62
CA ALA A 719 -8.07 -29.76 -11.68
C ALA A 719 -8.13 -30.25 -10.20
N VAL A 720 -7.41 -31.33 -9.90
CA VAL A 720 -7.28 -31.86 -8.55
C VAL A 720 -6.29 -31.02 -7.78
N ASP A 721 -6.70 -30.57 -6.60
CA ASP A 721 -5.85 -29.94 -5.56
C ASP A 721 -4.67 -30.87 -5.20
N ILE A 722 -3.55 -30.70 -5.91
CA ILE A 722 -2.32 -31.42 -5.60
C ILE A 722 -1.72 -30.70 -4.39
N SER A 723 -1.82 -31.30 -3.21
CA SER A 723 -1.10 -30.77 -2.03
C SER A 723 0.40 -30.64 -2.35
N ASP A 724 1.08 -29.64 -1.74
CA ASP A 724 2.52 -29.41 -1.96
C ASP A 724 3.36 -30.69 -1.79
N ILE A 725 2.90 -31.63 -0.94
CA ILE A 725 3.53 -32.93 -0.70
C ILE A 725 3.37 -33.85 -1.92
N ASN A 726 2.19 -33.91 -2.53
CA ASN A 726 1.95 -34.73 -3.70
C ASN A 726 2.69 -34.16 -4.93
N LEU A 727 2.78 -32.85 -5.03
CA LEU A 727 3.57 -32.16 -6.06
C LEU A 727 5.04 -32.52 -5.95
N ALA A 728 5.61 -32.39 -4.74
CA ALA A 728 7.00 -32.74 -4.47
C ALA A 728 7.32 -34.20 -4.81
N ARG A 729 6.42 -35.13 -4.41
CA ARG A 729 6.55 -36.58 -4.71
C ARG A 729 6.55 -36.82 -6.22
N ARG A 730 5.62 -36.26 -6.95
CA ARG A 730 5.52 -36.42 -8.40
C ARG A 730 6.77 -35.92 -9.12
N ILE A 731 7.30 -34.74 -8.72
CA ILE A 731 8.54 -34.23 -9.30
C ILE A 731 9.72 -35.17 -9.03
N VAL A 732 9.84 -35.71 -7.80
CA VAL A 732 10.88 -36.68 -7.46
C VAL A 732 10.78 -37.93 -8.32
N GLU A 733 9.59 -38.51 -8.47
CA GLU A 733 9.35 -39.69 -9.28
C GLU A 733 9.69 -39.44 -10.78
N GLU A 734 9.27 -38.31 -11.32
CA GLU A 734 9.57 -37.92 -12.70
C GLU A 734 11.08 -37.72 -12.93
N GLU A 735 11.81 -37.12 -11.98
CA GLU A 735 13.25 -36.91 -12.07
C GLU A 735 14.04 -38.22 -11.87
N GLN A 736 13.61 -39.10 -10.97
CA GLN A 736 14.19 -40.43 -10.84
C GLN A 736 14.03 -41.25 -12.11
N ALA A 737 12.87 -41.21 -12.74
CA ALA A 737 12.63 -41.86 -14.04
C ALA A 737 13.50 -41.26 -15.16
N ARG A 738 13.62 -39.93 -15.23
CA ARG A 738 14.45 -39.24 -16.24
C ARG A 738 15.92 -39.57 -16.11
N LEU A 739 16.44 -39.68 -14.89
CA LEU A 739 17.86 -39.94 -14.63
C LEU A 739 18.19 -41.47 -14.56
N GLY A 740 17.20 -42.35 -14.73
CA GLY A 740 17.39 -43.80 -14.70
C GLY A 740 17.82 -44.31 -13.28
N THR A 741 17.49 -43.58 -12.23
CA THR A 741 17.81 -43.93 -10.86
C THR A 741 16.64 -44.66 -10.23
N THR A 742 16.80 -45.99 -9.99
CA THR A 742 15.81 -46.80 -9.24
C THR A 742 15.80 -46.33 -7.78
N PRO A 743 14.61 -46.15 -7.16
CA PRO A 743 14.54 -45.77 -5.74
C PRO A 743 15.28 -46.80 -4.89
N ALA A 744 16.09 -46.30 -3.94
CA ALA A 744 16.71 -47.15 -2.95
C ALA A 744 15.60 -47.87 -2.17
N THR A 745 15.50 -49.20 -2.35
CA THR A 745 14.56 -50.06 -1.60
C THR A 745 14.89 -49.92 -0.13
N THR A 746 14.03 -49.26 0.62
CA THR A 746 14.07 -49.28 2.10
C THR A 746 13.99 -50.74 2.54
N PRO A 747 14.92 -51.25 3.34
CA PRO A 747 14.83 -52.64 3.80
C PRO A 747 13.56 -52.76 4.65
N THR A 748 12.64 -53.59 4.15
CA THR A 748 11.43 -54.01 4.86
C THR A 748 11.92 -54.72 6.16
N LYS A 749 11.60 -54.12 7.28
CA LYS A 749 11.72 -54.81 8.57
C LYS A 749 10.81 -56.06 8.48
N THR A 750 11.44 -57.22 8.37
CA THR A 750 10.76 -58.51 8.50
C THR A 750 10.09 -58.58 9.86
N PRO A 751 8.79 -58.87 9.93
CA PRO A 751 8.15 -59.04 11.24
C PRO A 751 8.74 -60.27 11.93
N ALA A 752 9.24 -60.03 13.12
CA ALA A 752 9.73 -61.14 13.99
C ALA A 752 8.54 -62.09 14.30
N THR A 753 8.72 -63.33 13.97
CA THR A 753 7.82 -64.44 14.30
C THR A 753 7.68 -64.56 15.83
N PRO A 754 6.50 -64.61 16.40
CA PRO A 754 6.37 -64.88 17.84
C PRO A 754 6.69 -66.35 18.12
N THR A 755 7.78 -66.58 18.82
CA THR A 755 8.08 -67.89 19.46
C THR A 755 7.01 -68.19 20.50
N ALA A 756 6.27 -69.27 20.26
CA ALA A 756 5.40 -69.88 21.23
C ALA A 756 6.24 -70.52 22.33
N GLU A 757 6.16 -70.08 23.59
CA GLU A 757 6.56 -70.83 24.75
C GLU A 757 5.33 -71.24 25.53
N ARG A 758 5.26 -72.58 25.67
CA ARG A 758 4.37 -73.30 26.59
C ARG A 758 4.98 -73.23 28.00
N ALA A 759 4.21 -72.83 28.95
CA ALA A 759 3.95 -73.56 30.21
C ALA A 759 3.03 -72.65 31.10
#